data_5ad535bda205e8a49c9edeab7886b1a6
#
_entry.id   5ad535bda205e8a49c9edeab7886b1a6
#
_cell.length_a   1.000
_cell.length_b   1.000
_cell.length_c   1.000
_cell.angle_alpha   90.00
_cell.angle_beta   90.00
_cell.angle_gamma   90.00
#
_symmetry.space_group_name_H-M   'P 1'
#
loop_
_entity.id
_entity.type
_entity.pdbx_description
1 polymer ?
#
loop_
_entity_poly.entity_id
_entity_poly.type
_entity_poly.pdbx_seq_one_letter_code
_entity_poly.pdbx_strand_id
1 'polypeptide(L)'
;MFLLYGGLFFLLLSRFVFIQFTGTAEGQELSTKAENKYSREQILQANRGKIIDRNGEVIAEDTLSYKMIAVLSPSATNNSSLQRHVSDSAKTAKILSKYIDMTEQEIQNLLDKNIKAEKYQVEFGKAGRDISNQQMEEIKSNKLPGIIFIEDLKRLYPNGQFASHLIGFALKEEKEDGEAVAVGKMGLEYIYDEELTGSPGKVEFKSDTKGFLLPNAEKMVTEAQDGLDIYLTLDKTIQNFLEDAMNNAQEKYEPERMTAIVANPKTGEILAMSQRPTFEPNTREGLSTNWLNEVTEQTIEPGSTFKIFTLASAIEEGVWAPNATFNSGSYTIYDSTIRDHNVVGWGKISYLEGFQRSSNVSMAYLLNQIGEKTFNEYINLFGFGQKTGIDLPNEATGIIADSGPVERVTTTYGQGTTVTPIQMVQGMTAIANEGKMMQPYIIDKIVNPNTNEVEQNHKKIEKDSPISAETAQHVKEILASTITSEIGTAKKFKLNGYTSAGKTGTAQISKPGGGYYWGRNDFLYSFLGMAPVEDPQLIVYIMVHKPKLELTESGSDTTSDVFNTVMERSLKYLNIEPENLELANPIEMPDVIDGNMLESQSKLEALGLKTVVIGQSDKVEVQYPESSTTTISNSIVFIKGQGDIQLPNFKGWSKRNVMIYKSLSNVPIEIVGEGFVTEQSLTGGSIVTADTPIVVQLATPEEVTNIEAETEELATDLPQD
;
A
#
# COMPACT_ATOMS: atom_id res chain seq x y z
N MET A 1 88.42 26.77 -9.29
CA MET A 1 87.30 26.57 -8.34
C MET A 1 86.22 27.67 -8.45
N PHE A 2 86.55 28.97 -8.37
CA PHE A 2 85.56 30.08 -8.46
C PHE A 2 84.76 30.08 -9.77
N LEU A 3 85.35 29.79 -10.92
CA LEU A 3 84.62 29.72 -12.22
C LEU A 3 83.63 28.57 -12.29
N LEU A 4 83.93 27.43 -11.65
CA LEU A 4 83.03 26.28 -11.61
C LEU A 4 81.78 26.54 -10.72
N TYR A 5 81.99 27.20 -9.57
CA TYR A 5 80.88 27.62 -8.66
C TYR A 5 80.03 28.71 -9.33
N GLY A 6 80.65 29.66 -10.01
CA GLY A 6 79.96 30.70 -10.76
C GLY A 6 79.09 30.15 -11.89
N GLY A 7 79.59 29.13 -12.63
CA GLY A 7 78.87 28.45 -13.68
C GLY A 7 77.67 27.65 -13.15
N LEU A 8 77.87 26.94 -12.03
CA LEU A 8 76.78 26.21 -11.37
C LEU A 8 75.70 27.13 -10.82
N PHE A 9 76.12 28.28 -10.25
CA PHE A 9 75.17 29.27 -9.74
C PHE A 9 74.32 29.89 -10.88
N PHE A 10 75.00 30.23 -12.01
CA PHE A 10 74.30 30.74 -13.20
C PHE A 10 73.32 29.74 -13.80
N LEU A 11 73.67 28.45 -13.84
CA LEU A 11 72.80 27.36 -14.29
C LEU A 11 71.58 27.24 -13.37
N LEU A 12 71.76 27.28 -12.05
CA LEU A 12 70.67 27.27 -11.08
C LEU A 12 69.77 28.50 -11.22
N LEU A 13 70.35 29.67 -11.37
CA LEU A 13 69.58 30.90 -11.55
C LEU A 13 68.78 30.91 -12.85
N SER A 14 69.41 30.43 -13.95
CA SER A 14 68.72 30.28 -15.24
C SER A 14 67.58 29.32 -15.19
N ARG A 15 67.77 28.18 -14.48
CA ARG A 15 66.71 27.21 -14.26
C ARG A 15 65.58 27.77 -13.38
N PHE A 16 65.90 28.55 -12.38
CA PHE A 16 64.91 29.22 -11.51
C PHE A 16 64.08 30.25 -12.28
N VAL A 17 64.72 31.09 -13.11
CA VAL A 17 64.07 32.05 -14.01
C VAL A 17 63.22 31.33 -15.05
N PHE A 18 63.73 30.24 -15.63
CA PHE A 18 62.95 29.41 -16.56
C PHE A 18 61.67 28.86 -15.93
N ILE A 19 61.77 28.24 -14.73
CA ILE A 19 60.61 27.74 -13.99
C ILE A 19 59.64 28.85 -13.65
N GLN A 20 60.13 30.03 -13.30
CA GLN A 20 59.27 31.19 -12.93
C GLN A 20 58.53 31.78 -14.15
N PHE A 21 59.18 31.77 -15.35
CA PHE A 21 58.54 32.23 -16.58
C PHE A 21 57.64 31.23 -17.26
N THR A 22 58.01 29.95 -17.21
CA THR A 22 57.23 28.88 -17.87
C THR A 22 56.15 28.26 -16.97
N GLY A 23 56.28 28.43 -15.65
CA GLY A 23 55.40 27.74 -14.68
C GLY A 23 55.57 26.23 -14.67
N THR A 24 56.56 25.69 -15.40
CA THR A 24 56.75 24.24 -15.57
C THR A 24 58.06 23.75 -14.97
N ALA A 25 58.06 22.64 -14.28
CA ALA A 25 59.25 21.93 -13.83
C ALA A 25 59.15 20.46 -14.26
N GLU A 26 60.22 19.94 -14.91
CA GLU A 26 60.29 18.55 -15.38
C GLU A 26 59.11 18.15 -16.29
N GLY A 27 58.61 19.05 -17.12
CA GLY A 27 57.49 18.86 -18.04
C GLY A 27 56.10 18.86 -17.39
N GLN A 28 56.02 19.18 -16.11
CA GLN A 28 54.73 19.33 -15.40
C GLN A 28 54.45 20.80 -15.04
N GLU A 29 53.21 21.25 -15.24
CA GLU A 29 52.75 22.54 -14.78
C GLU A 29 52.65 22.61 -13.24
N LEU A 30 53.39 23.51 -12.63
CA LEU A 30 53.47 23.67 -11.18
C LEU A 30 52.13 24.19 -10.58
N SER A 31 51.44 25.02 -11.34
CA SER A 31 50.11 25.50 -10.94
C SER A 31 49.09 24.40 -10.82
N THR A 32 49.00 23.53 -11.83
CA THR A 32 48.11 22.41 -11.86
C THR A 32 48.46 21.37 -10.77
N LYS A 33 49.78 21.16 -10.55
CA LYS A 33 50.24 20.25 -9.47
C LYS A 33 49.98 20.82 -8.07
N ALA A 34 50.05 22.15 -7.92
CA ALA A 34 49.70 22.84 -6.67
C ALA A 34 48.16 22.79 -6.44
N GLU A 35 47.37 23.06 -7.49
CA GLU A 35 45.92 22.94 -7.41
C GLU A 35 45.48 21.55 -6.99
N ASN A 36 45.95 20.49 -7.65
CA ASN A 36 45.66 19.13 -7.29
C ASN A 36 46.12 18.74 -5.88
N LYS A 37 47.18 19.37 -5.37
CA LYS A 37 47.68 19.09 -4.01
C LYS A 37 46.87 19.76 -2.92
N TYR A 38 46.31 20.93 -3.19
CA TYR A 38 45.58 21.75 -2.21
C TYR A 38 44.08 21.74 -2.41
N SER A 39 43.57 21.39 -3.60
CA SER A 39 42.16 21.19 -3.83
C SER A 39 41.68 19.96 -3.08
N ARG A 40 40.57 20.10 -2.38
CA ARG A 40 39.81 19.03 -1.73
C ARG A 40 38.39 19.07 -2.24
N GLU A 41 37.86 17.92 -2.48
CA GLU A 41 36.47 17.71 -2.82
C GLU A 41 35.82 16.90 -1.70
N GLN A 42 34.68 17.37 -1.22
CA GLN A 42 33.83 16.65 -0.28
C GLN A 42 32.48 16.46 -0.96
N ILE A 43 32.07 15.21 -1.09
CA ILE A 43 30.76 14.84 -1.64
C ILE A 43 29.70 15.16 -0.61
N LEU A 44 28.64 15.85 -1.03
CA LEU A 44 27.40 16.02 -0.28
C LEU A 44 26.44 14.94 -0.75
N GLN A 45 26.11 14.01 0.13
CA GLN A 45 25.18 12.94 -0.20
C GLN A 45 23.77 13.50 -0.44
N ALA A 46 23.10 13.01 -1.48
CA ALA A 46 21.69 13.21 -1.70
C ALA A 46 20.92 12.12 -0.96
N ASN A 47 19.75 12.44 -0.45
CA ASN A 47 18.82 11.44 0.05
C ASN A 47 18.12 10.75 -1.12
N ARG A 48 17.86 9.46 -0.96
CA ARG A 48 16.94 8.74 -1.84
C ARG A 48 15.52 9.22 -1.57
N GLY A 49 14.74 9.51 -2.62
CA GLY A 49 13.36 9.95 -2.52
C GLY A 49 12.52 9.03 -1.65
N LYS A 50 11.52 9.57 -1.00
CA LYS A 50 10.62 8.82 -0.12
C LYS A 50 9.57 8.05 -0.92
N ILE A 51 9.09 6.94 -0.36
CA ILE A 51 7.85 6.29 -0.77
C ILE A 51 6.83 6.60 0.32
N ILE A 52 5.69 7.15 -0.07
CA ILE A 52 4.72 7.77 0.83
C ILE A 52 3.33 7.23 0.48
N ASP A 53 2.49 6.97 1.48
CA ASP A 53 1.11 6.54 1.26
C ASP A 53 0.21 7.70 0.81
N ARG A 54 -1.06 7.42 0.51
CA ARG A 54 -2.04 8.43 0.07
C ARG A 54 -2.31 9.54 1.11
N ASN A 55 -2.06 9.27 2.39
CA ASN A 55 -2.32 10.18 3.52
C ASN A 55 -1.09 11.00 3.92
N GLY A 56 0.06 10.77 3.27
CA GLY A 56 1.31 11.44 3.59
C GLY A 56 2.22 10.67 4.55
N GLU A 57 1.84 9.45 4.93
CA GLU A 57 2.61 8.59 5.83
C GLU A 57 3.79 7.94 5.11
N VAL A 58 4.96 7.96 5.75
CA VAL A 58 6.18 7.42 5.16
C VAL A 58 6.18 5.90 5.19
N ILE A 59 6.41 5.29 4.03
CA ILE A 59 6.57 3.83 3.84
C ILE A 59 8.05 3.46 3.70
N ALA A 60 8.84 4.30 3.00
CA ALA A 60 10.28 4.12 2.88
C ALA A 60 10.98 5.48 2.83
N GLU A 61 12.06 5.64 3.62
CA GLU A 61 12.90 6.83 3.63
C GLU A 61 14.34 6.51 3.98
N ASP A 62 15.24 7.46 3.75
CA ASP A 62 16.60 7.35 4.25
C ASP A 62 16.68 7.86 5.69
N THR A 63 17.41 7.14 6.53
CA THR A 63 17.69 7.51 7.91
C THR A 63 19.19 7.53 8.18
N LEU A 64 19.58 8.31 9.17
CA LEU A 64 20.97 8.41 9.60
C LEU A 64 21.45 7.07 10.17
N SER A 65 22.58 6.61 9.69
CA SER A 65 23.32 5.47 10.21
C SER A 65 24.80 5.81 10.31
N TYR A 66 25.60 4.88 10.76
CA TYR A 66 27.04 5.07 10.90
C TYR A 66 27.81 3.90 10.31
N LYS A 67 28.90 4.23 9.63
CA LYS A 67 29.93 3.30 9.19
C LYS A 67 31.08 3.33 10.20
N MET A 68 31.43 2.18 10.73
CA MET A 68 32.52 2.03 11.70
C MET A 68 33.82 1.66 11.01
N ILE A 69 34.91 2.35 11.33
CA ILE A 69 36.25 2.06 10.87
C ILE A 69 37.23 1.96 12.04
N ALA A 70 38.28 1.19 11.88
CA ALA A 70 39.38 1.09 12.83
C ALA A 70 40.64 1.75 12.26
N VAL A 71 41.13 2.79 12.89
CA VAL A 71 42.43 3.40 12.61
C VAL A 71 43.52 2.56 13.23
N LEU A 72 44.48 2.08 12.45
CA LEU A 72 45.50 1.14 12.85
C LEU A 72 46.87 1.77 12.96
N SER A 73 47.15 2.84 12.21
CA SER A 73 48.49 3.45 12.14
C SER A 73 48.84 4.23 13.43
N PRO A 74 49.95 3.93 14.09
CA PRO A 74 50.47 4.68 15.21
C PRO A 74 50.67 6.17 14.91
N SER A 75 50.89 6.53 13.63
CA SER A 75 51.05 7.92 13.20
C SER A 75 49.82 8.80 13.51
N ALA A 76 48.64 8.23 13.66
CA ALA A 76 47.44 8.93 14.05
C ALA A 76 47.49 9.46 15.49
N THR A 77 48.36 8.91 16.31
CA THR A 77 48.59 9.31 17.73
C THR A 77 49.75 10.27 17.90
N ASN A 78 50.59 10.51 16.86
CA ASN A 78 51.75 11.40 16.96
C ASN A 78 51.29 12.81 17.38
N ASN A 79 51.94 13.32 18.43
CA ASN A 79 51.69 14.60 19.08
C ASN A 79 50.32 14.74 19.81
N SER A 80 49.65 13.65 20.14
CA SER A 80 48.42 13.64 20.92
C SER A 80 48.63 12.93 22.26
N SER A 81 48.09 13.48 23.34
CA SER A 81 47.99 12.80 24.66
C SER A 81 46.93 11.68 24.65
N LEU A 82 46.04 11.69 23.63
CA LEU A 82 44.97 10.69 23.45
C LEU A 82 45.40 9.69 22.39
N GLN A 83 45.25 8.40 22.71
CA GLN A 83 45.51 7.31 21.80
C GLN A 83 44.41 7.29 20.73
N ARG A 84 44.80 7.42 19.43
CA ARG A 84 43.89 7.55 18.27
C ARG A 84 43.99 6.38 17.30
N HIS A 85 44.67 5.29 17.67
CA HIS A 85 44.77 4.06 16.89
C HIS A 85 44.50 2.84 17.76
N VAL A 86 44.10 1.73 17.16
CA VAL A 86 43.89 0.46 17.85
C VAL A 86 45.22 -0.07 18.30
N SER A 87 45.43 -0.11 19.62
CA SER A 87 46.66 -0.61 20.27
C SER A 87 46.52 -2.02 20.82
N ASP A 88 45.33 -2.46 21.08
CA ASP A 88 44.99 -3.79 21.62
C ASP A 88 43.87 -4.40 20.76
N SER A 89 44.26 -5.20 19.79
CA SER A 89 43.33 -5.85 18.86
C SER A 89 42.44 -6.86 19.56
N ALA A 90 42.96 -7.59 20.57
CA ALA A 90 42.20 -8.61 21.26
C ALA A 90 41.08 -7.98 22.13
N LYS A 91 41.43 -6.92 22.90
CA LYS A 91 40.42 -6.17 23.69
C LYS A 91 39.37 -5.54 22.79
N THR A 92 39.79 -4.93 21.69
CA THR A 92 38.87 -4.31 20.73
C THR A 92 37.93 -5.34 20.12
N ALA A 93 38.46 -6.50 19.69
CA ALA A 93 37.65 -7.58 19.12
C ALA A 93 36.63 -8.13 20.13
N LYS A 94 37.05 -8.38 21.34
CA LYS A 94 36.17 -8.89 22.44
C LYS A 94 34.99 -7.96 22.73
N ILE A 95 35.18 -6.65 22.60
CA ILE A 95 34.14 -5.69 22.86
C ILE A 95 33.24 -5.58 21.63
N LEU A 96 33.81 -5.38 20.46
CA LEU A 96 33.03 -5.17 19.21
C LEU A 96 32.18 -6.39 18.83
N SER A 97 32.62 -7.62 19.11
CA SER A 97 31.84 -8.83 18.86
C SER A 97 30.49 -8.92 19.55
N LYS A 98 30.23 -8.02 20.53
CA LYS A 98 28.93 -7.91 21.21
C LYS A 98 27.94 -7.03 20.46
N TYR A 99 28.40 -6.20 19.53
CA TYR A 99 27.63 -5.14 18.89
C TYR A 99 27.50 -5.32 17.38
N ILE A 100 28.41 -6.07 16.74
CA ILE A 100 28.42 -6.29 15.31
C ILE A 100 28.40 -7.79 15.00
N ASP A 101 27.87 -8.13 13.83
CA ASP A 101 27.74 -9.52 13.37
C ASP A 101 29.08 -10.07 12.85
N MET A 102 30.07 -10.16 13.77
CA MET A 102 31.37 -10.80 13.58
C MET A 102 31.83 -11.42 14.88
N THR A 103 32.43 -12.58 14.80
CA THR A 103 33.04 -13.23 15.97
C THR A 103 34.29 -12.49 16.46
N GLU A 104 34.61 -12.63 17.74
CA GLU A 104 35.85 -12.08 18.35
C GLU A 104 37.10 -12.46 17.52
N GLN A 105 37.16 -13.72 17.06
CA GLN A 105 38.30 -14.22 16.29
C GLN A 105 38.39 -13.60 14.88
N GLU A 106 37.28 -13.38 14.22
CA GLU A 106 37.24 -12.73 12.90
C GLU A 106 37.68 -11.28 12.98
N ILE A 107 37.17 -10.54 13.98
CA ILE A 107 37.54 -9.15 14.21
C ILE A 107 39.03 -9.06 14.53
N GLN A 108 39.54 -9.91 15.43
CA GLN A 108 40.96 -9.91 15.79
C GLN A 108 41.85 -10.23 14.59
N ASN A 109 41.52 -11.25 13.81
CA ASN A 109 42.24 -11.61 12.60
C ASN A 109 42.25 -10.47 11.58
N LEU A 110 41.10 -9.77 11.39
CA LEU A 110 40.99 -8.61 10.50
C LEU A 110 41.95 -7.50 10.93
N LEU A 111 41.92 -7.13 12.22
CA LEU A 111 42.79 -6.08 12.78
C LEU A 111 44.26 -6.45 12.65
N ASP A 112 44.68 -7.65 13.12
CA ASP A 112 46.07 -8.11 13.14
C ASP A 112 46.66 -8.25 11.71
N LYS A 113 45.87 -8.75 10.77
CA LYS A 113 46.27 -8.84 9.35
C LYS A 113 46.57 -7.46 8.77
N ASN A 114 45.74 -6.45 9.02
CA ASN A 114 45.90 -5.12 8.47
C ASN A 114 46.94 -4.28 9.23
N ILE A 115 47.15 -4.51 10.54
CA ILE A 115 48.28 -3.96 11.30
C ILE A 115 49.62 -4.47 10.73
N LYS A 116 49.74 -5.78 10.48
CA LYS A 116 50.95 -6.39 9.83
C LYS A 116 51.21 -5.86 8.44
N ALA A 117 50.14 -5.50 7.70
CA ALA A 117 50.24 -4.91 6.36
C ALA A 117 50.48 -3.39 6.39
N GLU A 118 50.70 -2.79 7.57
CA GLU A 118 50.96 -1.36 7.82
C GLU A 118 49.89 -0.44 7.22
N LYS A 119 48.63 -0.93 7.13
CA LYS A 119 47.52 -0.11 6.65
C LYS A 119 47.19 0.97 7.66
N TYR A 120 46.82 2.16 7.14
CA TYR A 120 46.39 3.28 7.99
C TYR A 120 45.10 2.98 8.76
N GLN A 121 44.12 2.40 8.08
CA GLN A 121 42.81 2.03 8.64
C GLN A 121 42.23 0.78 7.98
N VAL A 122 41.19 0.22 8.59
CA VAL A 122 40.42 -0.90 8.06
C VAL A 122 38.93 -0.74 8.36
N GLU A 123 38.07 -1.21 7.45
CA GLU A 123 36.65 -1.33 7.61
C GLU A 123 36.25 -2.75 8.05
N PHE A 124 35.10 -2.89 8.71
CA PHE A 124 34.59 -4.18 9.18
C PHE A 124 33.62 -4.83 8.15
N GLY A 125 33.67 -4.37 6.88
CA GLY A 125 32.77 -4.86 5.84
C GLY A 125 31.31 -4.59 6.17
N LYS A 126 30.43 -5.53 5.86
CA LYS A 126 28.98 -5.39 6.12
C LYS A 126 28.67 -5.22 7.61
N ALA A 127 29.39 -5.89 8.49
CA ALA A 127 29.16 -5.85 9.93
C ALA A 127 29.47 -4.47 10.56
N GLY A 128 30.31 -3.66 9.92
CA GLY A 128 30.63 -2.31 10.38
C GLY A 128 29.84 -1.20 9.70
N ARG A 129 28.81 -1.54 8.92
CA ARG A 129 27.90 -0.59 8.26
C ARG A 129 26.52 -0.61 8.93
N ASP A 130 25.69 0.36 8.61
CA ASP A 130 24.32 0.49 9.10
C ASP A 130 24.19 0.49 10.62
N ILE A 131 25.26 0.92 11.34
CA ILE A 131 25.26 1.05 12.80
C ILE A 131 24.25 2.13 13.19
N SER A 132 23.31 1.78 14.06
CA SER A 132 22.33 2.73 14.58
C SER A 132 22.98 3.74 15.54
N ASN A 133 22.32 4.89 15.75
CA ASN A 133 22.80 5.87 16.72
C ASN A 133 22.96 5.27 18.12
N GLN A 134 22.03 4.44 18.54
CA GLN A 134 22.11 3.75 19.83
C GLN A 134 23.33 2.83 19.91
N GLN A 135 23.54 1.95 18.92
CA GLN A 135 24.70 1.07 18.87
C GLN A 135 26.01 1.86 18.85
N MET A 136 26.06 2.95 18.07
CA MET A 136 27.23 3.82 17.99
C MET A 136 27.57 4.42 19.37
N GLU A 137 26.59 4.95 20.10
CA GLU A 137 26.79 5.51 21.44
C GLU A 137 27.20 4.41 22.45
N GLU A 138 26.61 3.23 22.40
CA GLU A 138 27.00 2.09 23.22
C GLU A 138 28.45 1.67 22.95
N ILE A 139 28.89 1.59 21.70
CA ILE A 139 30.28 1.26 21.36
C ILE A 139 31.21 2.38 21.80
N LYS A 140 30.88 3.66 21.59
CA LYS A 140 31.65 4.82 22.03
C LYS A 140 31.84 4.86 23.54
N SER A 141 30.83 4.42 24.30
CA SER A 141 30.91 4.36 25.79
C SER A 141 32.05 3.48 26.29
N ASN A 142 32.46 2.48 25.51
CA ASN A 142 33.60 1.59 25.84
C ASN A 142 34.97 2.24 25.60
N LYS A 143 35.03 3.47 25.05
CA LYS A 143 36.22 4.28 24.85
C LYS A 143 37.37 3.52 24.16
N LEU A 144 37.01 2.80 23.07
CA LEU A 144 37.98 2.02 22.27
C LEU A 144 38.84 2.98 21.45
N PRO A 145 40.20 2.99 21.66
CA PRO A 145 41.06 3.84 20.88
C PRO A 145 41.07 3.43 19.41
N GLY A 146 41.00 4.39 18.49
CA GLY A 146 41.08 4.15 17.05
C GLY A 146 39.76 3.68 16.39
N ILE A 147 38.71 3.44 17.14
CA ILE A 147 37.39 3.19 16.57
C ILE A 147 36.70 4.54 16.32
N ILE A 148 36.37 4.81 15.09
CA ILE A 148 35.66 6.02 14.66
C ILE A 148 34.42 5.67 13.84
N PHE A 149 33.45 6.58 13.86
CA PHE A 149 32.20 6.44 13.12
C PHE A 149 32.09 7.57 12.12
N ILE A 150 31.70 7.23 10.91
CA ILE A 150 31.42 8.15 9.83
C ILE A 150 29.93 8.10 9.59
N GLU A 151 29.28 9.25 9.50
CA GLU A 151 27.87 9.35 9.15
C GLU A 151 27.63 8.73 7.77
N ASP A 152 26.53 8.02 7.66
CA ASP A 152 26.12 7.31 6.48
C ASP A 152 24.58 7.26 6.42
N LEU A 153 24.00 7.08 5.24
CA LEU A 153 22.56 6.94 5.06
C LEU A 153 22.20 5.45 4.96
N LYS A 154 21.06 5.09 5.54
CA LYS A 154 20.48 3.75 5.44
C LYS A 154 19.03 3.86 5.03
N ARG A 155 18.62 3.04 4.05
CA ARG A 155 17.21 2.91 3.71
C ARG A 155 16.45 2.25 4.85
N LEU A 156 15.36 2.87 5.29
CA LEU A 156 14.50 2.43 6.38
C LEU A 156 13.08 2.20 5.88
N TYR A 157 12.50 1.09 6.30
CA TYR A 157 11.11 0.72 6.08
C TYR A 157 10.42 0.65 7.46
N PRO A 158 9.85 1.76 7.95
CA PRO A 158 9.39 1.86 9.34
C PRO A 158 8.25 0.90 9.69
N ASN A 159 7.50 0.45 8.68
CA ASN A 159 6.35 -0.44 8.87
C ASN A 159 6.70 -1.95 8.84
N GLY A 160 7.98 -2.33 8.68
CA GLY A 160 8.39 -3.73 8.62
C GLY A 160 7.76 -4.50 7.45
N GLN A 161 7.16 -5.65 7.74
CA GLN A 161 6.45 -6.47 6.75
C GLN A 161 5.16 -5.77 6.29
N PHE A 162 5.28 -4.88 5.34
CA PHE A 162 4.20 -4.03 4.84
C PHE A 162 4.27 -3.97 3.32
N ALA A 163 3.35 -4.63 2.62
CA ALA A 163 3.33 -4.72 1.15
C ALA A 163 4.73 -5.05 0.56
N SER A 164 5.51 -5.92 1.22
CA SER A 164 6.95 -6.04 0.99
C SER A 164 7.32 -6.36 -0.45
N HIS A 165 6.53 -7.20 -1.16
CA HIS A 165 6.77 -7.52 -2.57
C HIS A 165 6.45 -6.38 -3.52
N LEU A 166 5.54 -5.49 -3.14
CA LEU A 166 5.24 -4.27 -3.89
C LEU A 166 6.31 -3.21 -3.66
N ILE A 167 6.57 -2.88 -2.40
CA ILE A 167 7.56 -1.84 -2.05
C ILE A 167 8.97 -2.28 -2.44
N GLY A 168 9.32 -3.52 -2.12
CA GLY A 168 10.65 -4.06 -2.36
C GLY A 168 11.67 -3.55 -1.34
N PHE A 169 12.92 -3.49 -1.76
CA PHE A 169 14.03 -2.98 -0.95
C PHE A 169 15.17 -2.46 -1.83
N ALA A 170 15.96 -1.54 -1.27
CA ALA A 170 17.21 -1.07 -1.83
C ALA A 170 18.42 -1.55 -1.01
N LEU A 171 19.54 -1.78 -1.68
CA LEU A 171 20.82 -2.17 -1.07
C LEU A 171 21.90 -1.16 -1.44
N LYS A 172 22.82 -0.91 -0.51
CA LYS A 172 24.02 -0.14 -0.82
C LYS A 172 24.98 -0.93 -1.70
N GLU A 173 25.36 -0.34 -2.80
CA GLU A 173 26.41 -0.82 -3.71
C GLU A 173 27.53 0.21 -3.80
N GLU A 174 28.78 -0.26 -3.83
CA GLU A 174 29.94 0.59 -4.05
C GLU A 174 30.16 0.75 -5.55
N LYS A 175 30.17 1.99 -6.04
CA LYS A 175 30.60 2.32 -7.40
C LYS A 175 32.12 2.19 -7.55
N GLU A 176 32.61 2.18 -8.78
CA GLU A 176 34.04 2.09 -9.09
C GLU A 176 34.88 3.22 -8.46
N ASP A 177 34.28 4.37 -8.21
CA ASP A 177 34.88 5.54 -7.55
C ASP A 177 34.90 5.45 -6.02
N GLY A 178 34.30 4.38 -5.44
CA GLY A 178 34.23 4.13 -3.98
C GLY A 178 33.03 4.81 -3.31
N GLU A 179 32.14 5.44 -4.07
CA GLU A 179 30.89 5.98 -3.56
C GLU A 179 29.89 4.84 -3.32
N ALA A 180 29.26 4.82 -2.14
CA ALA A 180 28.19 3.87 -1.82
C ALA A 180 26.82 4.51 -2.08
N VAL A 181 26.06 3.93 -3.00
CA VAL A 181 24.73 4.40 -3.40
C VAL A 181 23.69 3.33 -3.11
N ALA A 182 22.52 3.73 -2.62
CA ALA A 182 21.39 2.83 -2.48
C ALA A 182 20.80 2.52 -3.87
N VAL A 183 20.73 1.24 -4.23
CA VAL A 183 20.21 0.74 -5.50
C VAL A 183 19.02 -0.17 -5.23
N GLY A 184 17.90 0.11 -5.86
CA GLY A 184 16.69 -0.70 -5.76
C GLY A 184 16.90 -2.11 -6.32
N LYS A 185 16.41 -3.12 -5.62
CA LYS A 185 16.60 -4.54 -5.98
C LYS A 185 15.31 -5.26 -6.29
N MET A 186 14.20 -4.76 -5.81
CA MET A 186 12.88 -5.38 -5.94
C MET A 186 11.77 -4.33 -5.78
N GLY A 187 10.59 -4.62 -6.33
CA GLY A 187 9.39 -3.82 -6.17
C GLY A 187 9.53 -2.39 -6.70
N LEU A 188 8.82 -1.46 -6.10
CA LEU A 188 8.85 -0.04 -6.47
C LEU A 188 10.25 0.57 -6.30
N GLU A 189 11.02 0.13 -5.32
CA GLU A 189 12.42 0.55 -5.15
C GLU A 189 13.28 0.26 -6.39
N TYR A 190 13.03 -0.87 -7.06
CA TYR A 190 13.73 -1.24 -8.30
C TYR A 190 13.15 -0.52 -9.53
N ILE A 191 11.82 -0.45 -9.62
CA ILE A 191 11.13 0.09 -10.79
C ILE A 191 11.43 1.58 -10.95
N TYR A 192 11.40 2.31 -9.84
CA TYR A 192 11.62 3.76 -9.78
C TYR A 192 13.00 4.10 -9.23
N ASP A 193 14.00 3.22 -9.46
CA ASP A 193 15.35 3.43 -8.93
C ASP A 193 15.98 4.71 -9.46
N GLU A 194 15.72 5.06 -10.72
CA GLU A 194 16.24 6.28 -11.36
C GLU A 194 15.61 7.54 -10.75
N GLU A 195 14.29 7.57 -10.57
CA GLU A 195 13.55 8.69 -9.98
C GLU A 195 13.86 8.84 -8.48
N LEU A 196 13.93 7.73 -7.76
CA LEU A 196 14.25 7.73 -6.34
C LEU A 196 15.70 8.12 -6.06
N THR A 197 16.64 7.85 -6.99
CA THR A 197 18.06 8.13 -6.77
C THR A 197 18.33 9.62 -6.97
N GLY A 198 18.81 10.30 -5.92
CA GLY A 198 19.23 11.69 -6.00
C GLY A 198 20.58 11.88 -6.69
N SER A 199 20.95 13.11 -6.94
CA SER A 199 22.25 13.51 -7.47
C SER A 199 23.10 14.12 -6.37
N PRO A 200 24.31 13.57 -6.08
CA PRO A 200 25.16 14.10 -5.03
C PRO A 200 25.66 15.51 -5.38
N GLY A 201 25.75 16.34 -4.38
CA GLY A 201 26.42 17.62 -4.46
C GLY A 201 27.90 17.50 -4.14
N LYS A 202 28.60 18.62 -4.22
CA LYS A 202 30.01 18.69 -3.86
C LYS A 202 30.42 20.03 -3.28
N VAL A 203 31.37 19.97 -2.36
CA VAL A 203 32.04 21.14 -1.83
C VAL A 203 33.50 21.08 -2.25
N GLU A 204 33.92 22.00 -3.09
CA GLU A 204 35.31 22.17 -3.49
C GLU A 204 35.94 23.29 -2.65
N PHE A 205 37.08 23.03 -2.03
CA PHE A 205 37.80 24.01 -1.24
C PHE A 205 39.31 23.75 -1.29
N LYS A 206 40.09 24.80 -1.06
CA LYS A 206 41.56 24.69 -0.98
C LYS A 206 41.97 24.55 0.51
N SER A 207 42.68 23.49 0.85
CA SER A 207 43.18 23.21 2.20
C SER A 207 44.69 23.00 2.18
N ASP A 208 45.33 23.18 3.32
CA ASP A 208 46.73 22.79 3.52
C ASP A 208 46.87 21.27 3.60
N THR A 209 48.10 20.76 3.72
CA THR A 209 48.38 19.31 3.82
C THR A 209 47.86 18.69 5.10
N LYS A 210 47.36 19.46 6.07
CA LYS A 210 46.75 19.02 7.32
C LYS A 210 45.23 19.16 7.29
N GLY A 211 44.63 19.63 6.17
CA GLY A 211 43.20 19.79 6.01
C GLY A 211 42.63 21.14 6.47
N PHE A 212 43.45 22.07 6.92
CA PHE A 212 42.98 23.45 7.29
C PHE A 212 42.71 24.27 6.02
N LEU A 213 41.60 24.98 6.00
CA LEU A 213 41.26 25.91 4.91
C LEU A 213 42.37 26.93 4.73
N LEU A 214 42.79 27.15 3.49
CA LEU A 214 43.76 28.18 3.17
C LEU A 214 43.11 29.57 3.36
N PRO A 215 43.86 30.59 3.88
CA PRO A 215 43.36 31.96 3.97
C PRO A 215 42.91 32.45 2.58
N ASN A 216 41.70 33.02 2.50
CA ASN A 216 41.05 33.46 1.27
C ASN A 216 40.70 32.37 0.25
N ALA A 217 40.63 31.11 0.65
CA ALA A 217 40.11 30.06 -0.21
C ALA A 217 38.60 30.22 -0.38
N GLU A 218 38.15 30.38 -1.61
CA GLU A 218 36.72 30.34 -1.94
C GLU A 218 36.21 28.89 -1.80
N LYS A 219 35.02 28.76 -1.20
CA LYS A 219 34.28 27.50 -1.12
C LYS A 219 33.28 27.50 -2.27
N MET A 220 33.41 26.56 -3.18
CA MET A 220 32.44 26.34 -4.23
C MET A 220 31.53 25.21 -3.79
N VAL A 221 30.24 25.48 -3.64
CA VAL A 221 29.26 24.49 -3.20
C VAL A 221 28.30 24.23 -4.37
N THR A 222 28.21 22.98 -4.77
CA THR A 222 27.11 22.46 -5.60
C THR A 222 26.22 21.68 -4.65
N GLU A 223 24.99 22.13 -4.48
CA GLU A 223 24.05 21.47 -3.57
C GLU A 223 23.66 20.09 -4.09
N ALA A 224 23.45 19.14 -3.19
CA ALA A 224 22.87 17.86 -3.52
C ALA A 224 21.41 18.05 -3.95
N GLN A 225 20.94 17.21 -4.87
CA GLN A 225 19.54 17.14 -5.26
C GLN A 225 18.98 15.80 -4.79
N ASP A 226 18.06 15.83 -3.86
CA ASP A 226 17.39 14.64 -3.37
C ASP A 226 16.55 13.99 -4.49
N GLY A 227 16.39 12.68 -4.43
CA GLY A 227 15.55 11.93 -5.36
C GLY A 227 14.08 12.30 -5.24
N LEU A 228 13.29 11.96 -6.25
CA LEU A 228 11.86 12.28 -6.31
C LEU A 228 11.07 11.45 -5.30
N ASP A 229 10.13 12.07 -4.61
CA ASP A 229 9.20 11.41 -3.70
C ASP A 229 8.04 10.78 -4.47
N ILE A 230 7.73 9.51 -4.18
CA ILE A 230 6.67 8.74 -4.83
C ILE A 230 5.50 8.60 -3.86
N TYR A 231 4.35 9.16 -4.24
CA TYR A 231 3.10 9.02 -3.50
C TYR A 231 2.27 7.89 -4.09
N LEU A 232 1.82 6.99 -3.23
CA LEU A 232 1.05 5.81 -3.61
C LEU A 232 -0.45 6.01 -3.36
N THR A 233 -1.26 5.20 -4.03
CA THR A 233 -2.69 5.04 -3.71
C THR A 233 -2.91 4.16 -2.48
N LEU A 234 -1.88 3.43 -2.02
CA LEU A 234 -1.97 2.61 -0.82
C LEU A 234 -2.41 3.46 0.37
N ASP A 235 -3.29 2.89 1.18
CA ASP A 235 -3.69 3.43 2.47
C ASP A 235 -3.04 2.58 3.57
N LYS A 236 -2.17 3.20 4.36
CA LYS A 236 -1.41 2.52 5.41
C LYS A 236 -2.31 1.79 6.41
N THR A 237 -3.45 2.40 6.77
CA THR A 237 -4.39 1.82 7.72
C THR A 237 -5.08 0.59 7.14
N ILE A 238 -5.56 0.68 5.90
CA ILE A 238 -6.19 -0.46 5.19
C ILE A 238 -5.16 -1.57 4.94
N GLN A 239 -3.93 -1.21 4.57
CA GLN A 239 -2.85 -2.17 4.39
C GLN A 239 -2.53 -2.90 5.70
N ASN A 240 -2.48 -2.20 6.84
CA ASN A 240 -2.27 -2.83 8.14
C ASN A 240 -3.42 -3.79 8.50
N PHE A 241 -4.67 -3.42 8.19
CA PHE A 241 -5.79 -4.33 8.39
C PHE A 241 -5.64 -5.61 7.56
N LEU A 242 -5.14 -5.48 6.32
CA LEU A 242 -4.87 -6.61 5.45
C LEU A 242 -3.72 -7.48 5.98
N GLU A 243 -2.61 -6.86 6.39
CA GLU A 243 -1.45 -7.58 6.94
C GLU A 243 -1.82 -8.38 8.20
N ASP A 244 -2.53 -7.76 9.15
CA ASP A 244 -3.03 -8.39 10.36
C ASP A 244 -3.92 -9.62 10.04
N ALA A 245 -4.90 -9.42 9.16
CA ALA A 245 -5.83 -10.48 8.79
C ALA A 245 -5.13 -11.65 8.09
N MET A 246 -4.17 -11.34 7.20
CA MET A 246 -3.38 -12.37 6.52
C MET A 246 -2.39 -13.08 7.45
N ASN A 247 -1.79 -12.39 8.42
CA ASN A 247 -0.94 -13.02 9.43
C ASN A 247 -1.73 -14.00 10.30
N ASN A 248 -2.91 -13.61 10.76
CA ASN A 248 -3.79 -14.49 11.52
C ASN A 248 -4.22 -15.73 10.71
N ALA A 249 -4.54 -15.54 9.43
CA ALA A 249 -4.90 -16.65 8.54
C ALA A 249 -3.68 -17.55 8.23
N GLN A 250 -2.48 -16.97 8.07
CA GLN A 250 -1.23 -17.70 7.90
C GLN A 250 -0.91 -18.57 9.12
N GLU A 251 -1.08 -18.04 10.31
CA GLU A 251 -0.85 -18.79 11.56
C GLU A 251 -1.87 -19.91 11.74
N LYS A 252 -3.15 -19.62 11.45
CA LYS A 252 -4.26 -20.58 11.68
C LYS A 252 -4.31 -21.70 10.65
N TYR A 253 -4.13 -21.38 9.36
CA TYR A 253 -4.37 -22.30 8.26
C TYR A 253 -3.10 -22.80 7.56
N GLU A 254 -1.94 -22.28 7.91
CA GLU A 254 -0.63 -22.61 7.32
C GLU A 254 -0.68 -22.88 5.80
N PRO A 255 -1.24 -21.97 5.00
CA PRO A 255 -1.34 -22.16 3.56
C PRO A 255 0.06 -22.16 2.90
N GLU A 256 0.18 -22.85 1.76
CA GLU A 256 1.40 -22.81 0.96
C GLU A 256 1.67 -21.37 0.44
N ARG A 257 0.62 -20.69 -0.01
CA ARG A 257 0.64 -19.29 -0.44
C ARG A 257 -0.71 -18.63 -0.19
N MET A 258 -0.66 -17.31 -0.06
CA MET A 258 -1.87 -16.51 0.06
C MET A 258 -1.63 -15.14 -0.59
N THR A 259 -2.65 -14.63 -1.28
CA THR A 259 -2.59 -13.32 -1.95
C THR A 259 -3.90 -12.59 -1.72
N ALA A 260 -3.84 -11.29 -1.45
CA ALA A 260 -5.03 -10.46 -1.30
C ALA A 260 -4.83 -9.03 -1.83
N ILE A 261 -5.93 -8.45 -2.33
CA ILE A 261 -5.96 -7.11 -2.94
C ILE A 261 -7.21 -6.39 -2.43
N VAL A 262 -7.06 -5.12 -2.09
CA VAL A 262 -8.15 -4.19 -1.78
C VAL A 262 -8.11 -3.04 -2.77
N ALA A 263 -9.23 -2.78 -3.45
CA ALA A 263 -9.30 -1.74 -4.47
C ALA A 263 -10.55 -0.86 -4.33
N ASN A 264 -10.45 0.38 -4.76
CA ASN A 264 -11.58 1.28 -4.93
C ASN A 264 -12.19 1.09 -6.32
N PRO A 265 -13.44 0.59 -6.44
CA PRO A 265 -14.05 0.32 -7.74
C PRO A 265 -14.31 1.58 -8.57
N LYS A 266 -14.45 2.75 -7.95
CA LYS A 266 -14.82 4.01 -8.63
C LYS A 266 -13.63 4.72 -9.26
N THR A 267 -12.43 4.42 -8.78
CA THR A 267 -11.21 5.09 -9.22
C THR A 267 -10.20 4.14 -9.87
N GLY A 268 -10.19 2.87 -9.49
CA GLY A 268 -9.16 1.90 -9.87
C GLY A 268 -7.95 1.90 -8.92
N GLU A 269 -7.96 2.74 -7.88
CA GLU A 269 -6.89 2.80 -6.87
C GLU A 269 -6.75 1.45 -6.15
N ILE A 270 -5.52 0.97 -6.06
CA ILE A 270 -5.18 -0.15 -5.20
C ILE A 270 -4.86 0.43 -3.82
N LEU A 271 -5.73 0.15 -2.86
CA LEU A 271 -5.62 0.67 -1.49
C LEU A 271 -4.74 -0.21 -0.60
N ALA A 272 -4.70 -1.50 -0.88
CA ALA A 272 -3.83 -2.45 -0.20
C ALA A 272 -3.58 -3.68 -1.07
N MET A 273 -2.38 -4.28 -0.96
CA MET A 273 -2.08 -5.59 -1.52
C MET A 273 -1.00 -6.29 -0.70
N SER A 274 -1.14 -7.59 -0.53
CA SER A 274 -0.15 -8.39 0.17
C SER A 274 -0.16 -9.84 -0.29
N GLN A 275 0.95 -10.53 -0.01
CA GLN A 275 1.06 -11.98 -0.26
C GLN A 275 1.77 -12.68 0.90
N ARG A 276 1.58 -14.01 0.98
CA ARG A 276 2.30 -14.89 1.91
C ARG A 276 2.88 -16.07 1.13
N PRO A 277 4.11 -16.51 1.46
CA PRO A 277 5.01 -15.92 2.44
C PRO A 277 5.46 -14.50 2.06
N THR A 278 5.79 -13.70 3.07
CA THR A 278 6.33 -12.35 2.94
C THR A 278 7.71 -12.25 3.60
N PHE A 279 8.34 -11.07 3.56
CA PHE A 279 9.67 -10.84 4.13
C PHE A 279 9.76 -9.45 4.80
N GLU A 280 10.73 -9.31 5.70
CA GLU A 280 11.08 -8.03 6.33
C GLU A 280 12.06 -7.24 5.44
N PRO A 281 11.68 -6.08 4.86
CA PRO A 281 12.56 -5.38 3.90
C PRO A 281 13.86 -4.85 4.53
N ASN A 282 13.85 -4.47 5.82
CA ASN A 282 15.05 -3.96 6.49
C ASN A 282 16.14 -5.04 6.63
N THR A 283 15.76 -6.27 6.97
CA THR A 283 16.69 -7.40 7.22
C THR A 283 16.71 -8.41 6.08
N ARG A 284 15.67 -8.44 5.25
CA ARG A 284 15.40 -9.45 4.21
C ARG A 284 15.11 -10.84 4.78
N GLU A 285 14.85 -10.93 6.09
CA GLU A 285 14.41 -12.17 6.73
C GLU A 285 13.08 -12.60 6.12
N GLY A 286 12.96 -13.88 5.79
CA GLY A 286 11.79 -14.44 5.12
C GLY A 286 11.81 -14.32 3.59
N LEU A 287 12.76 -13.57 2.99
CA LEU A 287 12.90 -13.50 1.54
C LEU A 287 13.28 -14.87 1.00
N SER A 288 12.30 -15.53 0.40
CA SER A 288 12.45 -16.85 -0.19
C SER A 288 12.95 -16.78 -1.63
N THR A 289 12.82 -17.88 -2.37
CA THR A 289 13.10 -17.91 -3.80
C THR A 289 12.01 -17.25 -4.65
N ASN A 290 10.85 -16.96 -4.10
CA ASN A 290 9.77 -16.27 -4.80
C ASN A 290 9.90 -14.75 -4.65
N TRP A 291 10.38 -14.10 -5.71
CA TRP A 291 10.56 -12.65 -5.81
C TRP A 291 9.42 -11.96 -6.58
N LEU A 292 8.50 -12.76 -7.13
CA LEU A 292 7.42 -12.25 -7.97
C LEU A 292 6.36 -11.54 -7.12
N ASN A 293 5.81 -10.48 -7.65
CA ASN A 293 4.55 -9.93 -7.17
C ASN A 293 3.41 -10.82 -7.70
N GLU A 294 2.86 -11.70 -6.84
CA GLU A 294 1.84 -12.66 -7.25
C GLU A 294 0.54 -11.99 -7.75
N VAL A 295 0.33 -10.72 -7.42
CA VAL A 295 -0.85 -9.97 -7.87
C VAL A 295 -0.83 -9.69 -9.37
N THR A 296 0.36 -9.38 -9.92
CA THR A 296 0.51 -8.93 -11.32
C THR A 296 1.34 -9.86 -12.19
N GLU A 297 2.30 -10.59 -11.60
CA GLU A 297 3.27 -11.37 -12.36
C GLU A 297 2.93 -12.87 -12.40
N GLN A 298 2.03 -13.33 -11.54
CA GLN A 298 1.62 -14.74 -11.49
C GLN A 298 0.19 -14.92 -11.98
N THR A 299 -0.02 -15.98 -12.78
CA THR A 299 -1.33 -16.35 -13.27
C THR A 299 -1.90 -17.53 -12.48
N ILE A 300 -3.22 -17.53 -12.33
CA ILE A 300 -3.99 -18.56 -11.64
C ILE A 300 -5.16 -19.02 -12.49
N GLU A 301 -5.66 -20.23 -12.28
CA GLU A 301 -7.02 -20.61 -12.70
C GLU A 301 -8.02 -20.00 -11.70
N PRO A 302 -8.85 -19.01 -12.09
CA PRO A 302 -9.70 -18.27 -11.14
C PRO A 302 -10.84 -19.12 -10.57
N GLY A 303 -11.15 -20.25 -11.18
CA GLY A 303 -12.25 -21.12 -10.78
C GLY A 303 -13.58 -20.38 -10.76
N SER A 304 -14.45 -20.75 -9.82
CA SER A 304 -15.83 -20.26 -9.79
C SER A 304 -16.01 -18.74 -9.56
N THR A 305 -14.96 -18.00 -9.23
CA THR A 305 -15.03 -16.53 -9.21
C THR A 305 -15.21 -15.96 -10.62
N PHE A 306 -14.74 -16.67 -11.67
CA PHE A 306 -14.93 -16.29 -13.06
C PHE A 306 -16.39 -16.32 -13.52
N LYS A 307 -17.26 -17.07 -12.84
CA LYS A 307 -18.71 -17.15 -13.15
C LYS A 307 -19.40 -15.78 -13.03
N ILE A 308 -18.84 -14.82 -12.31
CA ILE A 308 -19.31 -13.43 -12.25
C ILE A 308 -19.42 -12.86 -13.66
N PHE A 309 -18.36 -13.02 -14.45
CA PHE A 309 -18.28 -12.46 -15.81
C PHE A 309 -19.12 -13.23 -16.81
N THR A 310 -19.25 -14.54 -16.63
CA THR A 310 -20.19 -15.38 -17.43
C THR A 310 -21.63 -14.98 -17.15
N LEU A 311 -22.00 -14.74 -15.91
CA LEU A 311 -23.31 -14.24 -15.52
C LEU A 311 -23.58 -12.84 -16.12
N ALA A 312 -22.61 -11.93 -16.00
CA ALA A 312 -22.71 -10.59 -16.54
C ALA A 312 -22.96 -10.61 -18.06
N SER A 313 -22.21 -11.44 -18.78
CA SER A 313 -22.41 -11.62 -20.24
C SER A 313 -23.82 -12.17 -20.58
N ALA A 314 -24.33 -13.12 -19.78
CA ALA A 314 -25.66 -13.68 -20.00
C ALA A 314 -26.79 -12.67 -19.74
N ILE A 315 -26.63 -11.80 -18.75
CA ILE A 315 -27.59 -10.73 -18.44
C ILE A 315 -27.57 -9.67 -19.54
N GLU A 316 -26.38 -9.22 -19.94
CA GLU A 316 -26.21 -8.18 -20.96
C GLU A 316 -26.81 -8.61 -22.32
N GLU A 317 -26.62 -9.88 -22.70
CA GLU A 317 -27.22 -10.47 -23.90
C GLU A 317 -28.74 -10.77 -23.76
N GLY A 318 -29.34 -10.51 -22.59
CA GLY A 318 -30.77 -10.76 -22.36
C GLY A 318 -31.16 -12.24 -22.34
N VAL A 319 -30.21 -13.16 -22.20
CA VAL A 319 -30.45 -14.62 -22.15
C VAL A 319 -30.56 -15.17 -20.75
N TRP A 320 -30.30 -14.36 -19.72
CA TRP A 320 -30.45 -14.76 -18.34
C TRP A 320 -31.92 -14.89 -17.95
N ALA A 321 -32.35 -16.11 -17.65
CA ALA A 321 -33.71 -16.42 -17.19
C ALA A 321 -33.64 -17.10 -15.81
N PRO A 322 -33.65 -16.35 -14.68
CA PRO A 322 -33.38 -16.87 -13.33
C PRO A 322 -34.28 -18.03 -12.91
N ASN A 323 -35.55 -18.02 -13.33
CA ASN A 323 -36.55 -19.04 -12.99
C ASN A 323 -36.61 -20.20 -13.99
N ALA A 324 -35.95 -20.14 -15.14
CA ALA A 324 -35.83 -21.25 -16.06
C ALA A 324 -34.99 -22.35 -15.42
N THR A 325 -35.27 -23.62 -15.77
CA THR A 325 -34.70 -24.76 -15.09
C THR A 325 -33.82 -25.59 -16.00
N PHE A 326 -32.81 -26.23 -15.42
CA PHE A 326 -31.93 -27.19 -16.07
C PHE A 326 -31.70 -28.40 -15.18
N ASN A 327 -31.18 -29.49 -15.73
CA ASN A 327 -30.79 -30.67 -14.96
C ASN A 327 -29.33 -30.49 -14.51
N SER A 328 -29.12 -30.40 -13.19
CA SER A 328 -27.81 -30.28 -12.58
C SER A 328 -27.07 -31.63 -12.52
N GLY A 329 -25.81 -31.60 -12.07
CA GLY A 329 -24.97 -32.77 -11.81
C GLY A 329 -23.97 -33.07 -12.92
N SER A 330 -24.40 -33.19 -14.17
CA SER A 330 -23.50 -33.45 -15.29
C SER A 330 -23.99 -32.85 -16.62
N TYR A 331 -23.04 -32.44 -17.43
CA TYR A 331 -23.23 -31.96 -18.81
C TYR A 331 -22.19 -32.62 -19.70
N THR A 332 -22.61 -33.33 -20.72
CA THR A 332 -21.72 -34.03 -21.64
C THR A 332 -21.52 -33.22 -22.91
N ILE A 333 -20.28 -32.99 -23.26
CA ILE A 333 -19.87 -32.34 -24.50
C ILE A 333 -18.81 -33.22 -25.18
N TYR A 334 -19.12 -33.73 -26.35
CA TYR A 334 -18.32 -34.75 -27.05
C TYR A 334 -18.00 -35.95 -26.15
N ASP A 335 -16.72 -36.25 -25.92
CA ASP A 335 -16.20 -37.35 -25.09
C ASP A 335 -15.92 -36.90 -23.63
N SER A 336 -16.20 -35.65 -23.29
CA SER A 336 -15.93 -35.09 -21.97
C SER A 336 -17.21 -34.83 -21.18
N THR A 337 -17.15 -35.02 -19.87
CA THR A 337 -18.27 -34.77 -18.96
C THR A 337 -17.90 -33.73 -17.92
N ILE A 338 -18.52 -32.58 -18.00
CA ILE A 338 -18.48 -31.52 -16.99
C ILE A 338 -19.36 -31.93 -15.83
N ARG A 339 -18.87 -31.74 -14.59
CA ARG A 339 -19.62 -32.10 -13.39
C ARG A 339 -19.73 -30.95 -12.42
N ASP A 340 -20.83 -30.89 -11.70
CA ASP A 340 -20.94 -30.04 -10.52
C ASP A 340 -20.07 -30.60 -9.38
N HIS A 341 -19.71 -29.73 -8.42
CA HIS A 341 -18.94 -30.17 -7.24
C HIS A 341 -19.73 -31.21 -6.40
N ASN A 342 -21.05 -31.13 -6.40
CA ASN A 342 -21.92 -32.21 -5.98
C ASN A 342 -22.11 -33.16 -7.16
N VAL A 343 -21.31 -34.21 -7.21
CA VAL A 343 -21.21 -35.18 -8.33
C VAL A 343 -22.55 -35.76 -8.74
N VAL A 344 -23.50 -35.94 -7.80
CA VAL A 344 -24.84 -36.46 -8.06
C VAL A 344 -25.83 -35.39 -8.55
N GLY A 345 -25.49 -34.12 -8.40
CA GLY A 345 -26.36 -32.98 -8.73
C GLY A 345 -27.48 -32.75 -7.69
N TRP A 346 -28.32 -31.79 -7.99
CA TRP A 346 -29.49 -31.40 -7.18
C TRP A 346 -30.80 -31.65 -7.92
N GLY A 347 -30.76 -32.45 -9.01
CA GLY A 347 -31.89 -32.66 -9.89
C GLY A 347 -32.19 -31.46 -10.77
N LYS A 348 -33.47 -31.23 -11.01
CA LYS A 348 -33.93 -30.10 -11.84
C LYS A 348 -34.04 -28.86 -10.95
N ILE A 349 -33.16 -27.88 -11.16
CA ILE A 349 -33.07 -26.61 -10.41
C ILE A 349 -33.15 -25.40 -11.35
N SER A 350 -33.47 -24.24 -10.79
CA SER A 350 -33.44 -22.96 -11.57
C SER A 350 -32.04 -22.48 -11.84
N TYR A 351 -31.85 -21.57 -12.83
CA TYR A 351 -30.55 -20.96 -13.08
C TYR A 351 -30.06 -20.10 -11.91
N LEU A 352 -30.97 -19.38 -11.21
CA LEU A 352 -30.62 -18.64 -10.02
C LEU A 352 -30.11 -19.58 -8.91
N GLU A 353 -30.83 -20.68 -8.64
CA GLU A 353 -30.38 -21.72 -7.69
C GLU A 353 -29.03 -22.32 -8.11
N GLY A 354 -28.85 -22.59 -9.41
CA GLY A 354 -27.59 -23.07 -9.97
C GLY A 354 -26.42 -22.13 -9.71
N PHE A 355 -26.62 -20.81 -9.86
CA PHE A 355 -25.59 -19.81 -9.59
C PHE A 355 -25.29 -19.71 -8.06
N GLN A 356 -26.30 -19.67 -7.21
CA GLN A 356 -26.17 -19.65 -5.76
C GLN A 356 -25.41 -20.88 -5.22
N ARG A 357 -25.67 -22.07 -5.79
CA ARG A 357 -24.96 -23.33 -5.49
C ARG A 357 -23.62 -23.47 -6.23
N SER A 358 -23.25 -22.49 -7.05
CA SER A 358 -22.01 -22.52 -7.85
C SER A 358 -21.93 -23.69 -8.84
N SER A 359 -23.03 -24.03 -9.50
CA SER A 359 -23.10 -25.12 -10.50
C SER A 359 -22.19 -24.80 -11.71
N ASN A 360 -21.33 -25.74 -12.12
CA ASN A 360 -20.56 -25.68 -13.36
C ASN A 360 -21.46 -25.99 -14.57
N VAL A 361 -22.41 -26.90 -14.37
CA VAL A 361 -23.34 -27.31 -15.40
C VAL A 361 -24.25 -26.18 -15.84
N SER A 362 -24.65 -25.28 -14.91
CA SER A 362 -25.40 -24.06 -15.27
C SER A 362 -24.62 -23.16 -16.22
N MET A 363 -23.32 -23.02 -16.01
CA MET A 363 -22.44 -22.19 -16.87
C MET A 363 -22.31 -22.81 -18.28
N ALA A 364 -22.20 -24.13 -18.38
CA ALA A 364 -22.18 -24.82 -19.66
C ALA A 364 -23.47 -24.58 -20.47
N TYR A 365 -24.63 -24.60 -19.82
CA TYR A 365 -25.90 -24.27 -20.47
C TYR A 365 -25.98 -22.79 -20.85
N LEU A 366 -25.48 -21.85 -20.02
CA LEU A 366 -25.44 -20.43 -20.32
C LEU A 366 -24.56 -20.15 -21.53
N LEU A 367 -23.40 -20.78 -21.68
CA LEU A 367 -22.57 -20.64 -22.86
C LEU A 367 -23.31 -20.96 -24.15
N ASN A 368 -24.13 -22.02 -24.14
CA ASN A 368 -24.95 -22.35 -25.33
C ASN A 368 -25.97 -21.26 -25.65
N GLN A 369 -26.47 -20.54 -24.66
CA GLN A 369 -27.44 -19.45 -24.85
C GLN A 369 -26.76 -18.15 -25.29
N ILE A 370 -25.62 -17.80 -24.70
CA ILE A 370 -24.80 -16.64 -25.07
C ILE A 370 -24.20 -16.82 -26.47
N GLY A 371 -23.73 -18.03 -26.77
CA GLY A 371 -22.92 -18.37 -27.92
C GLY A 371 -21.42 -18.16 -27.68
N GLU A 372 -20.63 -19.12 -28.19
CA GLU A 372 -19.17 -19.15 -27.93
C GLU A 372 -18.46 -17.88 -28.41
N LYS A 373 -18.82 -17.36 -29.58
CA LYS A 373 -18.22 -16.15 -30.15
C LYS A 373 -18.50 -14.92 -29.30
N THR A 374 -19.77 -14.70 -28.95
CA THR A 374 -20.20 -13.59 -28.09
C THR A 374 -19.55 -13.65 -26.71
N PHE A 375 -19.45 -14.85 -26.12
CA PHE A 375 -18.76 -15.03 -24.84
C PHE A 375 -17.29 -14.62 -24.93
N ASN A 376 -16.57 -15.01 -26.00
CA ASN A 376 -15.18 -14.59 -26.21
C ASN A 376 -15.04 -13.08 -26.41
N GLU A 377 -16.03 -12.42 -27.03
CA GLU A 377 -16.08 -10.96 -27.10
C GLU A 377 -16.15 -10.31 -25.72
N TYR A 378 -16.98 -10.84 -24.80
CA TYR A 378 -17.04 -10.36 -23.43
C TYR A 378 -15.76 -10.63 -22.63
N ILE A 379 -15.11 -11.78 -22.82
CA ILE A 379 -13.79 -12.05 -22.21
C ILE A 379 -12.78 -10.96 -22.58
N ASN A 380 -12.77 -10.56 -23.85
CA ASN A 380 -11.90 -9.48 -24.32
C ASN A 380 -12.32 -8.10 -23.79
N LEU A 381 -13.63 -7.81 -23.73
CA LEU A 381 -14.15 -6.53 -23.20
C LEU A 381 -13.82 -6.36 -21.71
N PHE A 382 -13.89 -7.44 -20.90
CA PHE A 382 -13.44 -7.44 -19.52
C PHE A 382 -11.91 -7.38 -19.36
N GLY A 383 -11.14 -7.41 -20.47
CA GLY A 383 -9.69 -7.30 -20.47
C GLY A 383 -8.94 -8.57 -20.09
N PHE A 384 -9.58 -9.73 -20.05
CA PHE A 384 -8.90 -10.99 -19.77
C PHE A 384 -7.99 -11.40 -20.93
N GLY A 385 -6.83 -11.99 -20.59
CA GLY A 385 -5.80 -12.31 -21.57
C GLY A 385 -4.97 -11.11 -22.06
N GLN A 386 -5.19 -9.94 -21.49
CA GLN A 386 -4.50 -8.69 -21.83
C GLN A 386 -3.88 -8.07 -20.57
N LYS A 387 -2.90 -7.17 -20.74
CA LYS A 387 -2.40 -6.36 -19.63
C LYS A 387 -3.46 -5.39 -19.16
N THR A 388 -3.62 -5.23 -17.84
CA THR A 388 -4.51 -4.21 -17.28
C THR A 388 -3.97 -2.81 -17.51
N GLY A 389 -2.64 -2.68 -17.61
CA GLY A 389 -1.93 -1.42 -17.70
C GLY A 389 -1.66 -0.78 -16.34
N ILE A 390 -1.68 -1.60 -15.27
CA ILE A 390 -1.21 -1.15 -13.96
C ILE A 390 0.24 -0.65 -14.08
N ASP A 391 0.59 0.36 -13.31
CA ASP A 391 1.90 1.02 -13.29
C ASP A 391 3.00 0.18 -12.60
N LEU A 392 2.95 -1.13 -12.78
CA LEU A 392 3.95 -2.10 -12.35
C LEU A 392 4.51 -2.87 -13.55
N PRO A 393 5.79 -3.24 -13.54
CA PRO A 393 6.41 -3.97 -14.65
C PRO A 393 6.01 -5.44 -14.65
N ASN A 394 6.42 -6.13 -15.72
CA ASN A 394 6.32 -7.59 -15.86
C ASN A 394 4.91 -8.16 -15.69
N GLU A 395 3.86 -7.34 -15.89
CA GLU A 395 2.49 -7.79 -15.79
C GLU A 395 2.25 -8.97 -16.74
N ALA A 396 1.80 -10.09 -16.20
CA ALA A 396 1.45 -11.27 -16.97
C ALA A 396 0.04 -11.12 -17.57
N THR A 397 -0.19 -11.71 -18.72
CA THR A 397 -1.50 -11.63 -19.43
C THR A 397 -2.41 -12.83 -19.13
N GLY A 398 -1.83 -13.96 -18.72
CA GLY A 398 -2.57 -15.22 -18.66
C GLY A 398 -2.81 -15.84 -20.05
N ILE A 399 -3.60 -16.89 -20.06
CA ILE A 399 -3.95 -17.65 -21.27
C ILE A 399 -5.45 -17.95 -21.22
N ILE A 400 -6.19 -17.49 -22.22
CA ILE A 400 -7.59 -17.85 -22.38
C ILE A 400 -7.67 -19.15 -23.20
N ALA A 401 -8.23 -20.18 -22.59
CA ALA A 401 -8.34 -21.49 -23.21
C ALA A 401 -9.50 -21.52 -24.23
N ASP A 402 -9.16 -21.53 -25.51
CA ASP A 402 -10.10 -21.51 -26.65
C ASP A 402 -9.75 -22.55 -27.73
N SER A 403 -9.02 -23.61 -27.36
CA SER A 403 -8.55 -24.61 -28.33
C SER A 403 -9.66 -25.54 -28.83
N GLY A 404 -10.76 -25.67 -28.08
CA GLY A 404 -11.89 -26.54 -28.44
C GLY A 404 -13.14 -26.27 -27.62
N PRO A 405 -14.24 -26.98 -27.91
CA PRO A 405 -15.52 -26.77 -27.24
C PRO A 405 -15.46 -27.07 -25.73
N VAL A 406 -14.65 -28.03 -25.32
CA VAL A 406 -14.49 -28.39 -23.89
C VAL A 406 -13.82 -27.25 -23.14
N GLU A 407 -12.74 -26.70 -23.69
CA GLU A 407 -11.99 -25.59 -23.12
C GLU A 407 -12.85 -24.33 -23.01
N ARG A 408 -13.68 -24.03 -24.00
CA ARG A 408 -14.61 -22.89 -23.94
C ARG A 408 -15.63 -23.05 -22.81
N VAL A 409 -16.17 -24.27 -22.63
CA VAL A 409 -17.06 -24.55 -21.50
C VAL A 409 -16.32 -24.41 -20.18
N THR A 410 -15.11 -24.96 -20.04
CA THR A 410 -14.36 -24.86 -18.79
C THR A 410 -13.96 -23.42 -18.46
N THR A 411 -13.70 -22.58 -19.45
CA THR A 411 -13.45 -21.15 -19.29
C THR A 411 -14.63 -20.43 -18.62
N THR A 412 -15.90 -20.83 -18.88
CA THR A 412 -17.06 -20.17 -18.24
C THR A 412 -17.08 -20.25 -16.71
N TYR A 413 -16.37 -21.20 -16.13
CA TYR A 413 -16.22 -21.35 -14.69
C TYR A 413 -14.75 -21.31 -14.23
N GLY A 414 -13.86 -20.79 -15.08
CA GLY A 414 -12.49 -20.43 -14.74
C GLY A 414 -11.52 -21.59 -14.57
N GLN A 415 -11.73 -22.70 -15.30
CA GLN A 415 -10.79 -23.82 -15.35
C GLN A 415 -10.14 -23.94 -16.73
N GLY A 416 -8.86 -24.32 -16.77
CA GLY A 416 -8.06 -24.37 -17.99
C GLY A 416 -7.62 -23.00 -18.51
N THR A 417 -8.34 -21.95 -18.18
CA THR A 417 -8.00 -20.54 -18.45
C THR A 417 -7.24 -19.98 -17.26
N THR A 418 -6.15 -19.24 -17.52
CA THR A 418 -5.38 -18.57 -16.48
C THR A 418 -5.46 -17.06 -16.65
N VAL A 419 -5.57 -16.35 -15.52
CA VAL A 419 -5.62 -14.88 -15.43
C VAL A 419 -4.78 -14.40 -14.24
N THR A 420 -4.42 -13.13 -14.23
CA THR A 420 -3.80 -12.54 -13.04
C THR A 420 -4.85 -12.10 -12.02
N PRO A 421 -4.52 -12.06 -10.72
CA PRO A 421 -5.41 -11.51 -9.71
C PRO A 421 -5.86 -10.08 -10.00
N ILE A 422 -4.98 -9.25 -10.55
CA ILE A 422 -5.32 -7.86 -10.88
C ILE A 422 -6.31 -7.75 -12.04
N GLN A 423 -6.29 -8.66 -13.02
CA GLN A 423 -7.31 -8.72 -14.07
C GLN A 423 -8.69 -9.02 -13.48
N MET A 424 -8.79 -9.91 -12.49
CA MET A 424 -10.05 -10.21 -11.81
C MET A 424 -10.60 -8.99 -11.07
N VAL A 425 -9.72 -8.21 -10.41
CA VAL A 425 -10.10 -6.96 -9.75
C VAL A 425 -10.53 -5.92 -10.78
N GLN A 426 -9.79 -5.73 -11.88
CA GLN A 426 -10.17 -4.81 -12.96
C GLN A 426 -11.56 -5.13 -13.49
N GLY A 427 -11.82 -6.39 -13.88
CA GLY A 427 -13.14 -6.79 -14.37
C GLY A 427 -14.24 -6.57 -13.34
N MET A 428 -13.96 -6.79 -12.04
CA MET A 428 -14.91 -6.58 -10.96
C MET A 428 -15.28 -5.09 -10.78
N THR A 429 -14.39 -4.16 -11.16
CA THR A 429 -14.74 -2.73 -11.11
C THR A 429 -15.94 -2.41 -12.00
N ALA A 430 -16.09 -3.04 -13.17
CA ALA A 430 -17.25 -2.85 -14.00
C ALA A 430 -18.57 -3.25 -13.31
N ILE A 431 -18.55 -4.36 -12.54
CA ILE A 431 -19.72 -4.79 -11.79
C ILE A 431 -20.03 -3.82 -10.63
N ALA A 432 -18.99 -3.34 -9.95
CA ALA A 432 -19.11 -2.51 -8.76
C ALA A 432 -19.34 -1.02 -9.07
N ASN A 433 -19.13 -0.57 -10.31
CA ASN A 433 -19.13 0.83 -10.73
C ASN A 433 -20.00 1.05 -11.98
N GLU A 434 -21.27 0.61 -11.93
CA GLU A 434 -22.28 0.91 -12.94
C GLU A 434 -21.87 0.57 -14.39
N GLY A 435 -21.16 -0.53 -14.59
CA GLY A 435 -20.65 -0.98 -15.89
C GLY A 435 -19.32 -0.36 -16.30
N LYS A 436 -18.83 0.66 -15.60
CA LYS A 436 -17.59 1.37 -15.91
C LYS A 436 -16.38 0.61 -15.39
N MET A 437 -15.56 0.11 -16.29
CA MET A 437 -14.34 -0.60 -15.92
C MET A 437 -13.19 0.37 -15.71
N MET A 438 -12.51 0.27 -14.56
CA MET A 438 -11.40 1.14 -14.18
C MET A 438 -10.07 0.44 -14.34
N GLN A 439 -9.08 1.15 -14.90
CA GLN A 439 -7.70 0.68 -14.91
C GLN A 439 -7.12 0.74 -13.50
N PRO A 440 -6.57 -0.37 -12.96
CA PRO A 440 -5.92 -0.33 -11.66
C PRO A 440 -4.61 0.46 -11.71
N TYR A 441 -4.28 1.16 -10.62
CA TYR A 441 -3.02 1.90 -10.48
C TYR A 441 -2.60 2.03 -9.01
N ILE A 442 -1.30 2.31 -8.81
CA ILE A 442 -0.66 2.37 -7.50
C ILE A 442 0.04 3.71 -7.27
N ILE A 443 0.58 4.32 -8.33
CA ILE A 443 1.25 5.61 -8.22
C ILE A 443 0.22 6.73 -8.36
N ASP A 444 0.06 7.54 -7.32
CA ASP A 444 -0.79 8.73 -7.35
C ASP A 444 -0.06 9.90 -8.02
N LYS A 445 1.14 10.23 -7.52
CA LYS A 445 1.96 11.31 -8.07
C LYS A 445 3.44 11.11 -7.70
N ILE A 446 4.30 11.79 -8.46
CA ILE A 446 5.73 11.91 -8.19
C ILE A 446 6.05 13.40 -7.98
N VAL A 447 6.71 13.72 -6.87
CA VAL A 447 6.97 15.09 -6.43
C VAL A 447 8.48 15.30 -6.27
N ASN A 448 8.98 16.43 -6.74
CA ASN A 448 10.34 16.85 -6.50
C ASN A 448 10.46 17.52 -5.12
N PRO A 449 11.12 16.89 -4.13
CA PRO A 449 11.21 17.46 -2.78
C PRO A 449 12.07 18.72 -2.72
N ASN A 450 12.94 18.96 -3.73
CA ASN A 450 13.82 20.14 -3.77
C ASN A 450 13.07 21.42 -4.21
N THR A 451 12.01 21.27 -5.03
CA THR A 451 11.21 22.39 -5.57
C THR A 451 9.76 22.37 -5.10
N ASN A 452 9.27 21.25 -4.53
CA ASN A 452 7.87 20.95 -4.25
C ASN A 452 6.96 20.91 -5.50
N GLU A 453 7.54 20.75 -6.68
CA GLU A 453 6.77 20.63 -7.93
C GLU A 453 6.33 19.18 -8.15
N VAL A 454 5.13 19.00 -8.67
CA VAL A 454 4.60 17.70 -9.08
C VAL A 454 5.11 17.42 -10.49
N GLU A 455 6.06 16.47 -10.61
CA GLU A 455 6.66 16.07 -11.89
C GLU A 455 5.71 15.17 -12.70
N GLN A 456 5.01 14.30 -12.00
CA GLN A 456 4.02 13.40 -12.60
C GLN A 456 2.79 13.31 -11.71
N ASN A 457 1.61 13.36 -12.31
CA ASN A 457 0.33 13.17 -11.62
C ASN A 457 -0.49 12.14 -12.38
N HIS A 458 -0.94 11.09 -11.69
CA HIS A 458 -1.78 10.08 -12.30
C HIS A 458 -3.18 10.63 -12.56
N LYS A 459 -3.79 10.18 -13.67
CA LYS A 459 -5.20 10.44 -13.97
C LYS A 459 -5.91 9.10 -14.01
N LYS A 460 -6.99 8.97 -13.25
CA LYS A 460 -7.83 7.77 -13.36
C LYS A 460 -8.24 7.51 -14.81
N ILE A 461 -8.13 6.28 -15.23
CA ILE A 461 -8.44 5.85 -16.60
C ILE A 461 -9.66 4.94 -16.53
N GLU A 462 -10.75 5.39 -17.14
CA GLU A 462 -11.91 4.57 -17.41
C GLU A 462 -11.67 3.85 -18.74
N LYS A 463 -11.80 2.53 -18.73
CA LYS A 463 -11.73 1.69 -19.93
C LYS A 463 -13.13 1.54 -20.52
N ASP A 464 -13.22 0.91 -21.70
CA ASP A 464 -14.50 0.60 -22.33
C ASP A 464 -15.39 -0.20 -21.36
N SER A 465 -16.65 0.21 -21.25
CA SER A 465 -17.62 -0.46 -20.39
C SER A 465 -18.05 -1.80 -21.00
N PRO A 466 -17.72 -2.94 -20.38
CA PRO A 466 -18.10 -4.25 -20.95
C PRO A 466 -19.60 -4.55 -20.84
N ILE A 467 -20.31 -3.88 -19.92
CA ILE A 467 -21.72 -4.10 -19.61
C ILE A 467 -22.41 -2.77 -19.28
N SER A 468 -23.74 -2.76 -19.37
CA SER A 468 -24.58 -1.64 -18.95
C SER A 468 -24.68 -1.49 -17.43
N ALA A 469 -25.08 -0.31 -16.95
CA ALA A 469 -25.36 -0.08 -15.54
C ALA A 469 -26.49 -0.98 -14.99
N GLU A 470 -27.51 -1.26 -15.83
CA GLU A 470 -28.61 -2.16 -15.49
C GLU A 470 -28.11 -3.59 -15.26
N THR A 471 -27.27 -4.10 -16.16
CA THR A 471 -26.62 -5.41 -16.00
C THR A 471 -25.75 -5.46 -14.74
N ALA A 472 -24.95 -4.43 -14.50
CA ALA A 472 -24.10 -4.35 -13.30
C ALA A 472 -24.96 -4.42 -12.02
N GLN A 473 -26.10 -3.72 -11.97
CA GLN A 473 -27.02 -3.77 -10.83
C GLN A 473 -27.60 -5.16 -10.63
N HIS A 474 -28.10 -5.82 -11.70
CA HIS A 474 -28.62 -7.18 -11.61
C HIS A 474 -27.57 -8.19 -11.15
N VAL A 475 -26.31 -8.07 -11.63
CA VAL A 475 -25.20 -8.92 -11.18
C VAL A 475 -24.95 -8.72 -9.69
N LYS A 476 -24.92 -7.48 -9.18
CA LYS A 476 -24.74 -7.18 -7.75
C LYS A 476 -25.82 -7.87 -6.90
N GLU A 477 -27.09 -7.78 -7.30
CA GLU A 477 -28.21 -8.42 -6.59
C GLU A 477 -28.07 -9.94 -6.53
N ILE A 478 -27.68 -10.57 -7.66
CA ILE A 478 -27.46 -12.01 -7.72
C ILE A 478 -26.25 -12.43 -6.86
N LEU A 479 -25.16 -11.65 -6.89
CA LEU A 479 -24.00 -11.88 -6.04
C LEU A 479 -24.35 -11.73 -4.55
N ALA A 480 -25.16 -10.76 -4.16
CA ALA A 480 -25.66 -10.62 -2.78
C ALA A 480 -26.48 -11.84 -2.37
N SER A 481 -27.26 -12.41 -3.31
CA SER A 481 -28.06 -13.62 -3.03
C SER A 481 -27.21 -14.86 -2.74
N THR A 482 -25.94 -14.92 -3.16
CA THR A 482 -25.02 -16.02 -2.79
C THR A 482 -24.67 -16.01 -1.30
N ILE A 483 -24.80 -14.84 -0.65
CA ILE A 483 -24.52 -14.62 0.78
C ILE A 483 -25.81 -14.77 1.61
N THR A 484 -26.92 -14.23 1.13
CA THR A 484 -28.17 -14.15 1.89
C THR A 484 -29.07 -15.38 1.76
N SER A 485 -28.94 -16.13 0.65
CA SER A 485 -29.73 -17.35 0.44
C SER A 485 -29.27 -18.51 1.31
N GLU A 486 -30.22 -19.30 1.81
CA GLU A 486 -29.96 -20.52 2.59
C GLU A 486 -29.11 -21.56 1.84
N ILE A 487 -29.19 -21.57 0.52
CA ILE A 487 -28.44 -22.47 -0.34
C ILE A 487 -27.17 -21.88 -0.91
N GLY A 488 -26.93 -20.60 -0.59
CA GLY A 488 -25.78 -19.83 -1.08
C GLY A 488 -24.44 -20.37 -0.55
N THR A 489 -23.42 -20.34 -1.40
CA THR A 489 -22.06 -20.81 -1.06
C THR A 489 -21.24 -19.81 -0.27
N ALA A 490 -21.68 -18.54 -0.20
CA ALA A 490 -20.94 -17.43 0.39
C ALA A 490 -21.51 -16.93 1.72
N LYS A 491 -22.31 -17.71 2.45
CA LYS A 491 -22.95 -17.26 3.71
C LYS A 491 -22.00 -16.77 4.79
N LYS A 492 -20.76 -17.28 4.82
CA LYS A 492 -19.72 -16.88 5.78
C LYS A 492 -19.17 -15.47 5.55
N PHE A 493 -19.46 -14.87 4.40
CA PHE A 493 -19.04 -13.53 4.02
C PHE A 493 -20.08 -12.44 4.36
N LYS A 494 -21.06 -12.79 5.19
CA LYS A 494 -22.01 -11.84 5.74
C LYS A 494 -21.26 -10.91 6.73
N LEU A 495 -21.32 -9.61 6.49
CA LEU A 495 -20.67 -8.58 7.31
C LEU A 495 -21.61 -8.10 8.43
N ASN A 496 -21.00 -7.59 9.51
CA ASN A 496 -21.75 -6.95 10.59
C ASN A 496 -22.02 -5.48 10.22
N GLY A 497 -23.28 -5.15 10.05
CA GLY A 497 -23.74 -3.80 9.75
C GLY A 497 -23.66 -3.39 8.27
N TYR A 498 -23.10 -4.21 7.38
CA TYR A 498 -22.98 -3.89 5.96
C TYR A 498 -23.52 -5.00 5.09
N THR A 499 -24.06 -4.63 3.93
CA THR A 499 -24.36 -5.60 2.89
C THR A 499 -23.10 -5.96 2.12
N SER A 500 -23.00 -7.22 1.68
CA SER A 500 -21.88 -7.69 0.87
C SER A 500 -22.38 -8.55 -0.30
N ALA A 501 -21.63 -8.50 -1.40
CA ALA A 501 -21.87 -9.29 -2.59
C ALA A 501 -20.56 -9.90 -3.08
N GLY A 502 -20.61 -11.12 -3.58
CA GLY A 502 -19.40 -11.76 -4.08
C GLY A 502 -19.58 -13.21 -4.48
N LYS A 503 -18.48 -13.83 -4.87
CA LYS A 503 -18.47 -15.22 -5.33
C LYS A 503 -17.29 -15.99 -4.75
N THR A 504 -17.54 -17.14 -4.18
CA THR A 504 -16.53 -18.11 -3.75
C THR A 504 -15.94 -18.84 -4.96
N GLY A 505 -14.64 -19.09 -4.90
CA GLY A 505 -13.92 -19.97 -5.81
C GLY A 505 -13.32 -21.17 -5.08
N THR A 506 -13.34 -22.31 -5.75
CA THR A 506 -12.61 -23.52 -5.37
C THR A 506 -12.04 -24.07 -6.66
N ALA A 507 -10.78 -23.82 -6.92
CA ALA A 507 -10.10 -24.28 -8.12
C ALA A 507 -9.18 -25.45 -7.78
N GLN A 508 -9.14 -26.43 -8.67
CA GLN A 508 -8.16 -27.52 -8.59
C GLN A 508 -6.79 -26.97 -8.98
N ILE A 509 -5.76 -27.43 -8.33
CA ILE A 509 -4.39 -27.06 -8.64
C ILE A 509 -3.80 -28.08 -9.60
N SER A 510 -3.30 -27.61 -10.74
CA SER A 510 -2.66 -28.43 -11.76
C SER A 510 -1.36 -29.06 -11.27
N LYS A 511 -1.09 -30.31 -11.69
CA LYS A 511 0.15 -31.02 -11.40
C LYS A 511 1.21 -30.69 -12.46
N PRO A 512 2.49 -30.65 -12.09
CA PRO A 512 3.56 -30.72 -13.07
C PRO A 512 3.42 -32.00 -13.92
N GLY A 513 3.32 -31.86 -15.24
CA GLY A 513 3.12 -33.00 -16.14
C GLY A 513 1.65 -33.32 -16.47
N GLY A 514 0.69 -32.55 -15.99
CA GLY A 514 -0.73 -32.63 -16.35
C GLY A 514 -1.62 -33.30 -15.29
N GLY A 515 -2.92 -33.01 -15.38
CA GLY A 515 -3.92 -33.40 -14.38
C GLY A 515 -3.95 -32.49 -13.16
N TYR A 516 -4.79 -32.87 -12.18
CA TYR A 516 -5.05 -32.06 -10.99
C TYR A 516 -4.75 -32.85 -9.70
N TYR A 517 -4.43 -32.11 -8.61
CA TYR A 517 -4.41 -32.69 -7.26
C TYR A 517 -5.85 -32.95 -6.76
N TRP A 518 -6.01 -33.92 -5.87
CA TRP A 518 -7.32 -34.37 -5.38
C TRP A 518 -7.33 -34.62 -3.86
N GLY A 519 -6.75 -33.73 -3.11
CA GLY A 519 -6.81 -33.79 -1.64
C GLY A 519 -7.68 -32.65 -1.11
N ARG A 520 -8.26 -32.80 0.08
CA ARG A 520 -9.04 -31.75 0.74
C ARG A 520 -8.25 -30.45 0.88
N ASN A 521 -6.94 -30.56 1.08
CA ASN A 521 -6.03 -29.44 1.27
C ASN A 521 -5.29 -29.06 -0.03
N ASP A 522 -5.66 -29.62 -1.17
CA ASP A 522 -4.99 -29.44 -2.46
C ASP A 522 -5.75 -28.50 -3.41
N PHE A 523 -6.47 -27.53 -2.88
CA PHE A 523 -7.23 -26.56 -3.66
C PHE A 523 -6.71 -25.14 -3.49
N LEU A 524 -7.00 -24.31 -4.48
CA LEU A 524 -7.00 -22.88 -4.37
C LEU A 524 -8.40 -22.42 -3.96
N TYR A 525 -8.53 -21.89 -2.76
CA TYR A 525 -9.76 -21.26 -2.30
C TYR A 525 -9.67 -19.76 -2.53
N SER A 526 -10.74 -19.16 -3.03
CA SER A 526 -10.77 -17.73 -3.31
C SER A 526 -12.13 -17.11 -3.03
N PHE A 527 -12.14 -15.81 -2.82
CA PHE A 527 -13.36 -15.01 -2.75
C PHE A 527 -13.11 -13.65 -3.39
N LEU A 528 -13.96 -13.30 -4.36
CA LEU A 528 -14.01 -11.98 -4.97
C LEU A 528 -15.31 -11.31 -4.55
N GLY A 529 -15.23 -10.26 -3.75
CA GLY A 529 -16.38 -9.61 -3.19
C GLY A 529 -16.25 -8.09 -3.09
N MET A 530 -17.37 -7.43 -2.83
CA MET A 530 -17.51 -6.00 -2.68
C MET A 530 -18.50 -5.66 -1.57
N ALA A 531 -18.39 -4.48 -1.01
CA ALA A 531 -19.33 -3.91 -0.04
C ALA A 531 -19.24 -2.36 -0.04
N PRO A 532 -20.32 -1.66 0.35
CA PRO A 532 -21.70 -2.12 0.42
C PRO A 532 -22.27 -2.56 -0.94
N VAL A 533 -23.42 -3.25 -0.99
CA VAL A 533 -23.97 -3.74 -2.28
C VAL A 533 -24.54 -2.64 -3.14
N GLU A 534 -25.26 -1.71 -2.52
CA GLU A 534 -25.94 -0.64 -3.25
C GLU A 534 -24.93 0.30 -3.92
N ASP A 535 -23.95 0.77 -3.16
CA ASP A 535 -22.88 1.66 -3.61
C ASP A 535 -21.50 1.13 -3.18
N PRO A 536 -20.92 0.18 -3.93
CA PRO A 536 -19.66 -0.44 -3.55
C PRO A 536 -18.51 0.57 -3.38
N GLN A 537 -17.90 0.58 -2.20
CA GLN A 537 -16.75 1.42 -1.88
C GLN A 537 -15.44 0.66 -1.99
N LEU A 538 -15.49 -0.66 -1.75
CA LEU A 538 -14.33 -1.53 -1.78
C LEU A 538 -14.63 -2.83 -2.53
N ILE A 539 -13.63 -3.27 -3.28
CA ILE A 539 -13.49 -4.63 -3.80
C ILE A 539 -12.36 -5.30 -3.02
N VAL A 540 -12.58 -6.54 -2.57
CA VAL A 540 -11.54 -7.37 -1.96
C VAL A 540 -11.48 -8.71 -2.68
N TYR A 541 -10.30 -9.08 -3.16
CA TYR A 541 -10.03 -10.38 -3.75
C TYR A 541 -8.98 -11.11 -2.92
N ILE A 542 -9.31 -12.30 -2.46
CA ILE A 542 -8.46 -13.14 -1.61
C ILE A 542 -8.32 -14.51 -2.21
N MET A 543 -7.12 -15.05 -2.17
CA MET A 543 -6.76 -16.38 -2.65
C MET A 543 -5.88 -17.07 -1.62
N VAL A 544 -6.19 -18.32 -1.31
CA VAL A 544 -5.49 -19.17 -0.34
C VAL A 544 -5.17 -20.52 -0.96
N HIS A 545 -3.90 -20.79 -1.15
CA HIS A 545 -3.38 -22.02 -1.76
C HIS A 545 -3.09 -23.07 -0.71
N LYS A 546 -3.68 -24.26 -0.88
CA LYS A 546 -3.41 -25.46 -0.07
C LYS A 546 -3.36 -25.18 1.43
N PRO A 547 -4.43 -24.64 2.02
CA PRO A 547 -4.49 -24.47 3.47
C PRO A 547 -4.58 -25.82 4.17
N LYS A 548 -4.11 -25.89 5.39
CA LYS A 548 -4.34 -27.04 6.28
C LYS A 548 -5.67 -26.84 6.99
N LEU A 549 -6.69 -27.57 6.55
CA LEU A 549 -8.04 -27.49 7.10
C LEU A 549 -8.30 -28.60 8.09
N GLU A 550 -8.82 -28.27 9.26
CA GLU A 550 -9.37 -29.23 10.19
C GLU A 550 -10.68 -29.84 9.68
N LEU A 551 -11.14 -30.96 10.27
CA LEU A 551 -12.32 -31.69 9.77
C LEU A 551 -13.61 -30.84 9.80
N THR A 552 -13.71 -29.88 10.69
CA THR A 552 -14.86 -29.00 10.88
C THR A 552 -14.79 -27.74 10.01
N GLU A 553 -13.63 -27.45 9.40
CA GLU A 553 -13.41 -26.28 8.60
C GLU A 553 -13.71 -26.54 7.13
N SER A 554 -14.05 -25.51 6.41
CA SER A 554 -14.20 -25.45 4.95
C SER A 554 -13.21 -24.48 4.32
N GLY A 555 -12.93 -24.61 3.03
CA GLY A 555 -12.07 -23.67 2.34
C GLY A 555 -12.55 -22.23 2.42
N SER A 556 -13.88 -22.00 2.53
CA SER A 556 -14.44 -20.66 2.71
C SER A 556 -14.03 -19.99 4.03
N ASP A 557 -13.66 -20.75 5.06
CA ASP A 557 -13.24 -20.18 6.34
C ASP A 557 -11.95 -19.37 6.17
N THR A 558 -11.01 -19.90 5.37
CA THR A 558 -9.71 -19.25 5.15
C THR A 558 -9.83 -17.88 4.49
N THR A 559 -10.79 -17.73 3.60
CA THR A 559 -11.02 -16.48 2.85
C THR A 559 -12.02 -15.56 3.55
N SER A 560 -13.02 -16.11 4.28
CA SER A 560 -13.96 -15.26 5.01
C SER A 560 -13.35 -14.58 6.23
N ASP A 561 -12.43 -15.25 6.95
CA ASP A 561 -11.73 -14.67 8.08
C ASP A 561 -10.96 -13.39 7.66
N VAL A 562 -10.31 -13.44 6.49
CA VAL A 562 -9.60 -12.26 5.94
C VAL A 562 -10.58 -11.23 5.40
N PHE A 563 -11.55 -11.64 4.56
CA PHE A 563 -12.51 -10.72 3.92
C PHE A 563 -13.29 -9.90 4.95
N ASN A 564 -13.92 -10.59 5.91
CA ASN A 564 -14.78 -9.91 6.89
C ASN A 564 -13.96 -8.93 7.73
N THR A 565 -12.78 -9.35 8.20
CA THR A 565 -11.90 -8.50 9.00
C THR A 565 -11.49 -7.25 8.23
N VAL A 566 -10.98 -7.41 7.01
CA VAL A 566 -10.50 -6.30 6.19
C VAL A 566 -11.65 -5.38 5.80
N MET A 567 -12.76 -5.95 5.31
CA MET A 567 -13.90 -5.17 4.82
C MET A 567 -14.56 -4.36 5.93
N GLU A 568 -14.90 -5.01 7.08
CA GLU A 568 -15.56 -4.33 8.19
C GLU A 568 -14.70 -3.20 8.78
N ARG A 569 -13.40 -3.47 9.00
CA ARG A 569 -12.47 -2.46 9.53
C ARG A 569 -12.28 -1.31 8.55
N SER A 570 -12.12 -1.62 7.25
CA SER A 570 -11.89 -0.60 6.22
C SER A 570 -13.12 0.27 5.96
N LEU A 571 -14.33 -0.31 5.87
CA LEU A 571 -15.55 0.48 5.72
C LEU A 571 -15.79 1.41 6.91
N LYS A 572 -15.49 0.93 8.13
CA LYS A 572 -15.56 1.73 9.34
C LYS A 572 -14.57 2.87 9.35
N TYR A 573 -13.31 2.59 8.98
CA TYR A 573 -12.25 3.57 8.83
C TYR A 573 -12.60 4.65 7.78
N LEU A 574 -13.16 4.24 6.64
CA LEU A 574 -13.63 5.14 5.59
C LEU A 574 -14.91 5.90 5.96
N ASN A 575 -15.42 5.74 7.19
CA ASN A 575 -16.66 6.35 7.67
C ASN A 575 -17.89 6.03 6.81
N ILE A 576 -17.94 4.83 6.22
CA ILE A 576 -19.12 4.32 5.55
C ILE A 576 -20.14 3.90 6.62
N GLU A 577 -21.31 4.49 6.62
CA GLU A 577 -22.35 4.17 7.59
C GLU A 577 -22.86 2.73 7.38
N PRO A 578 -23.06 1.96 8.48
CA PRO A 578 -23.67 0.65 8.39
C PRO A 578 -25.06 0.71 7.77
N GLU A 579 -25.33 -0.17 6.80
CA GLU A 579 -26.64 -0.29 6.13
C GLU A 579 -27.55 -1.29 6.84
N ASN A 580 -26.98 -2.25 7.58
CA ASN A 580 -27.73 -3.38 8.11
C ASN A 580 -28.28 -3.06 9.49
N LEU A 581 -29.57 -2.84 9.51
CA LEU A 581 -30.36 -2.43 10.68
C LEU A 581 -30.83 -3.62 11.55
N GLU A 582 -30.49 -4.87 11.17
CA GLU A 582 -30.96 -6.08 11.92
C GLU A 582 -30.36 -6.21 13.33
N LEU A 583 -29.28 -5.51 13.64
CA LEU A 583 -28.64 -5.53 14.98
C LEU A 583 -29.11 -4.39 15.89
N ALA A 584 -29.79 -3.40 15.37
CA ALA A 584 -30.46 -2.34 16.12
C ALA A 584 -31.97 -2.48 15.87
N ASN A 585 -32.81 -2.36 16.89
CA ASN A 585 -34.26 -2.37 16.72
C ASN A 585 -34.64 -1.42 15.57
N PRO A 586 -35.10 -1.92 14.42
CA PRO A 586 -35.41 -1.09 13.27
C PRO A 586 -36.56 -0.19 13.62
N ILE A 587 -36.42 1.10 13.33
CA ILE A 587 -37.45 2.13 13.56
C ILE A 587 -37.93 2.56 12.18
N GLU A 588 -39.18 2.29 11.87
CA GLU A 588 -39.82 2.83 10.68
C GLU A 588 -40.10 4.34 10.93
N MET A 589 -39.55 5.18 10.06
CA MET A 589 -39.70 6.63 10.16
C MET A 589 -41.19 7.03 10.04
N PRO A 590 -41.78 7.59 11.11
CA PRO A 590 -43.13 8.06 11.01
C PRO A 590 -43.22 9.31 10.13
N ASP A 591 -44.37 9.50 9.50
CA ASP A 591 -44.66 10.75 8.84
C ASP A 591 -44.94 11.82 9.88
N VAL A 592 -44.19 12.91 9.86
CA VAL A 592 -44.32 14.07 10.72
C VAL A 592 -44.45 15.37 9.92
N ILE A 593 -44.50 15.30 8.59
CA ILE A 593 -44.74 16.45 7.72
C ILE A 593 -46.14 17.01 8.05
N ASP A 594 -46.30 18.31 8.00
CA ASP A 594 -47.50 19.05 8.36
C ASP A 594 -47.87 19.00 9.87
N GLY A 595 -47.14 18.20 10.68
CA GLY A 595 -47.32 18.11 12.13
C GLY A 595 -46.76 19.31 12.90
N ASN A 596 -47.16 19.41 14.21
CA ASN A 596 -46.54 20.39 15.11
C ASN A 596 -45.08 20.04 15.38
N MET A 597 -44.19 21.04 15.33
CA MET A 597 -42.74 20.85 15.46
C MET A 597 -42.35 20.17 16.78
N LEU A 598 -42.85 20.67 17.88
CA LEU A 598 -42.51 20.19 19.24
C LEU A 598 -43.04 18.76 19.48
N GLU A 599 -44.28 18.50 19.03
CA GLU A 599 -44.89 17.17 19.13
C GLU A 599 -44.15 16.16 18.24
N SER A 600 -43.75 16.57 17.02
CA SER A 600 -42.99 15.76 16.08
C SER A 600 -41.61 15.42 16.64
N GLN A 601 -40.90 16.39 17.20
CA GLN A 601 -39.65 16.19 17.90
C GLN A 601 -39.80 15.18 19.03
N SER A 602 -40.76 15.39 19.93
CA SER A 602 -41.01 14.49 21.06
C SER A 602 -41.37 13.07 20.61
N LYS A 603 -42.15 12.95 19.53
CA LYS A 603 -42.51 11.65 18.94
C LYS A 603 -41.27 10.89 18.41
N LEU A 604 -40.37 11.59 17.71
CA LEU A 604 -39.14 11.00 17.16
C LEU A 604 -38.13 10.64 18.26
N GLU A 605 -37.96 11.49 19.27
CA GLU A 605 -37.10 11.23 20.43
C GLU A 605 -37.64 10.06 21.29
N ALA A 606 -38.95 9.90 21.43
CA ALA A 606 -39.57 8.76 22.11
C ALA A 606 -39.28 7.41 21.39
N LEU A 607 -39.01 7.44 20.10
CA LEU A 607 -38.55 6.31 19.31
C LEU A 607 -37.03 6.05 19.45
N GLY A 608 -36.30 6.86 20.21
CA GLY A 608 -34.89 6.76 20.43
C GLY A 608 -34.02 7.40 19.32
N LEU A 609 -34.62 8.34 18.57
CA LEU A 609 -33.91 9.08 17.51
C LEU A 609 -33.37 10.40 18.04
N LYS A 610 -32.26 10.89 17.50
CA LYS A 610 -31.68 12.20 17.82
C LYS A 610 -32.24 13.25 16.85
N THR A 611 -33.19 14.04 17.27
CA THR A 611 -33.87 15.00 16.39
C THR A 611 -33.14 16.33 16.35
N VAL A 612 -32.86 16.81 15.14
CA VAL A 612 -32.29 18.14 14.85
C VAL A 612 -33.37 18.98 14.18
N VAL A 613 -33.74 20.09 14.84
CA VAL A 613 -34.74 21.05 14.34
C VAL A 613 -34.02 22.15 13.54
N ILE A 614 -34.50 22.43 12.34
CA ILE A 614 -34.03 23.50 11.46
C ILE A 614 -35.17 24.53 11.29
N GLY A 615 -34.97 25.76 11.73
CA GLY A 615 -35.98 26.81 11.74
C GLY A 615 -36.75 26.89 13.07
N GLN A 616 -37.63 27.87 13.19
CA GLN A 616 -38.41 28.17 14.42
C GLN A 616 -39.94 28.14 14.19
N SER A 617 -40.38 27.50 13.11
CA SER A 617 -41.80 27.33 12.80
C SER A 617 -42.46 26.32 13.71
N ASP A 618 -43.75 26.54 14.03
CA ASP A 618 -44.57 25.56 14.73
C ASP A 618 -44.93 24.34 13.90
N LYS A 619 -44.62 24.33 12.58
CA LYS A 619 -45.03 23.32 11.64
C LYS A 619 -43.81 22.70 10.94
N VAL A 620 -43.80 21.37 10.79
CA VAL A 620 -42.77 20.63 10.02
C VAL A 620 -43.13 20.69 8.54
N GLU A 621 -42.23 21.21 7.71
CA GLU A 621 -42.35 21.26 6.24
C GLU A 621 -41.56 20.17 5.55
N VAL A 622 -40.42 19.80 6.12
CA VAL A 622 -39.52 18.76 5.55
C VAL A 622 -39.03 17.88 6.68
N GLN A 623 -38.95 16.59 6.42
CA GLN A 623 -38.28 15.62 7.29
C GLN A 623 -37.23 14.86 6.50
N TYR A 624 -36.14 14.43 7.17
CA TYR A 624 -35.15 13.54 6.66
C TYR A 624 -34.64 12.60 7.77
N PRO A 625 -34.61 11.28 7.62
CA PRO A 625 -35.05 10.52 6.42
C PRO A 625 -36.55 10.68 6.11
N GLU A 626 -36.96 10.30 4.88
CA GLU A 626 -38.36 10.35 4.45
C GLU A 626 -39.21 9.35 5.28
N SER A 627 -40.53 9.60 5.33
CA SER A 627 -41.47 8.67 5.98
C SER A 627 -41.42 7.28 5.38
N SER A 628 -41.67 6.26 6.18
CA SER A 628 -41.63 4.84 5.84
C SER A 628 -40.23 4.31 5.48
N THR A 629 -39.18 5.12 5.56
CA THR A 629 -37.81 4.62 5.51
C THR A 629 -37.42 3.96 6.85
N THR A 630 -36.53 3.01 6.83
CA THR A 630 -36.04 2.36 8.05
C THR A 630 -34.79 3.03 8.56
N THR A 631 -34.75 3.32 9.86
CA THR A 631 -33.56 3.87 10.54
C THR A 631 -33.30 3.09 11.84
N ILE A 632 -32.25 3.47 12.58
CA ILE A 632 -31.87 2.82 13.85
C ILE A 632 -31.92 3.77 15.01
N SER A 633 -32.01 3.23 16.23
CA SER A 633 -31.89 4.02 17.46
C SER A 633 -30.59 4.83 17.49
N ASN A 634 -30.67 6.05 18.00
CA ASN A 634 -29.62 7.06 18.04
C ASN A 634 -29.23 7.70 16.69
N SER A 635 -29.87 7.35 15.56
CA SER A 635 -29.71 8.06 14.30
C SER A 635 -30.11 9.53 14.43
N ILE A 636 -29.34 10.40 13.74
CA ILE A 636 -29.71 11.81 13.61
C ILE A 636 -30.77 11.92 12.53
N VAL A 637 -31.91 12.55 12.91
CA VAL A 637 -33.01 12.86 12.00
C VAL A 637 -33.26 14.37 12.01
N PHE A 638 -33.62 14.89 10.85
CA PHE A 638 -33.78 16.32 10.64
C PHE A 638 -35.25 16.60 10.37
N ILE A 639 -35.80 17.62 11.08
CA ILE A 639 -37.11 18.21 10.77
C ILE A 639 -36.93 19.69 10.57
N LYS A 640 -37.50 20.20 9.48
CA LYS A 640 -37.34 21.60 9.08
C LYS A 640 -38.70 22.32 9.00
N GLY A 641 -38.72 23.53 9.47
CA GLY A 641 -39.77 24.51 9.27
C GLY A 641 -39.18 25.85 8.82
N GLN A 642 -40.01 26.90 8.81
CA GLN A 642 -39.60 28.26 8.47
C GLN A 642 -39.01 29.01 9.69
N GLY A 643 -38.38 30.16 9.43
CA GLY A 643 -37.87 31.07 10.44
C GLY A 643 -36.35 30.97 10.62
N ASP A 644 -35.88 31.64 11.67
CA ASP A 644 -34.46 31.74 11.97
C ASP A 644 -33.86 30.36 12.28
N ILE A 645 -32.63 30.13 11.80
CA ILE A 645 -31.96 28.88 11.99
C ILE A 645 -31.01 28.99 13.19
N GLN A 646 -31.22 28.16 14.19
CA GLN A 646 -30.29 27.99 15.29
C GLN A 646 -29.27 26.88 14.96
N LEU A 647 -28.00 27.25 14.98
CA LEU A 647 -26.92 26.34 14.64
C LEU A 647 -26.81 25.22 15.68
N PRO A 648 -26.80 23.93 15.27
CA PRO A 648 -26.54 22.85 16.21
C PRO A 648 -25.05 22.78 16.60
N ASN A 649 -24.78 22.05 17.67
CA ASN A 649 -23.42 21.65 17.94
C ASN A 649 -23.06 20.44 17.04
N PHE A 650 -22.20 20.67 16.07
CA PHE A 650 -21.79 19.62 15.12
C PHE A 650 -20.74 18.65 15.68
N LYS A 651 -20.13 18.94 16.83
CA LYS A 651 -19.05 18.10 17.37
C LYS A 651 -19.46 16.63 17.45
N GLY A 652 -18.66 15.76 16.83
CA GLY A 652 -18.90 14.32 16.73
C GLY A 652 -19.88 13.92 15.60
N TRP A 653 -20.37 14.87 14.77
CA TRP A 653 -21.17 14.52 13.60
C TRP A 653 -20.27 14.02 12.48
N SER A 654 -20.77 13.03 11.72
CA SER A 654 -20.10 12.60 10.49
C SER A 654 -20.20 13.69 9.40
N LYS A 655 -19.24 13.68 8.47
CA LYS A 655 -19.27 14.55 7.27
C LYS A 655 -20.61 14.51 6.55
N ARG A 656 -21.21 13.31 6.41
CA ARG A 656 -22.52 13.10 5.80
C ARG A 656 -23.62 13.89 6.51
N ASN A 657 -23.70 13.80 7.83
CA ASN A 657 -24.73 14.51 8.59
C ASN A 657 -24.60 16.04 8.47
N VAL A 658 -23.36 16.55 8.42
CA VAL A 658 -23.11 17.97 8.15
C VAL A 658 -23.57 18.35 6.74
N MET A 659 -23.31 17.50 5.72
CA MET A 659 -23.76 17.75 4.34
C MET A 659 -25.30 17.75 4.22
N ILE A 660 -25.98 16.83 4.90
CA ILE A 660 -27.45 16.79 4.93
C ILE A 660 -27.98 18.06 5.57
N TYR A 661 -27.45 18.45 6.74
CA TYR A 661 -27.83 19.69 7.40
C TYR A 661 -27.60 20.92 6.51
N LYS A 662 -26.44 21.03 5.86
CA LYS A 662 -26.10 22.08 4.89
C LYS A 662 -27.14 22.14 3.77
N SER A 663 -27.51 21.00 3.20
CA SER A 663 -28.50 20.92 2.11
C SER A 663 -29.91 21.35 2.57
N LEU A 664 -30.33 20.93 3.76
CA LEU A 664 -31.65 21.24 4.29
C LEU A 664 -31.76 22.69 4.79
N SER A 665 -30.72 23.20 5.44
CA SER A 665 -30.72 24.55 6.03
C SER A 665 -30.40 25.66 5.02
N ASN A 666 -29.72 25.35 3.91
CA ASN A 666 -29.14 26.32 2.97
C ASN A 666 -28.12 27.28 3.61
N VAL A 667 -27.58 26.94 4.77
CA VAL A 667 -26.48 27.71 5.40
C VAL A 667 -25.16 27.39 4.73
N PRO A 668 -24.31 28.39 4.42
CA PRO A 668 -23.03 28.14 3.77
C PRO A 668 -22.02 27.57 4.78
N ILE A 669 -21.88 26.23 4.75
CA ILE A 669 -20.92 25.50 5.59
C ILE A 669 -19.76 25.07 4.73
N GLU A 670 -18.56 25.50 5.07
CA GLU A 670 -17.30 24.99 4.52
C GLU A 670 -16.85 23.81 5.38
N ILE A 671 -16.58 22.68 4.73
CA ILE A 671 -16.18 21.43 5.40
C ILE A 671 -14.72 21.18 5.07
N VAL A 672 -13.86 21.18 6.10
CA VAL A 672 -12.42 20.97 5.97
C VAL A 672 -12.06 19.64 6.63
N GLY A 673 -11.40 18.76 5.89
CA GLY A 673 -11.01 17.43 6.36
C GLY A 673 -12.03 16.33 6.10
N GLU A 674 -11.79 15.17 6.69
CA GLU A 674 -12.59 13.93 6.57
C GLU A 674 -12.91 13.37 7.95
N GLY A 675 -13.95 12.52 8.06
CA GLY A 675 -14.30 11.85 9.30
C GLY A 675 -15.40 12.57 10.10
N PHE A 676 -15.09 12.89 11.35
CA PHE A 676 -16.04 13.47 12.29
C PHE A 676 -15.65 14.89 12.69
N VAL A 677 -16.66 15.74 12.93
CA VAL A 677 -16.42 17.13 13.32
C VAL A 677 -15.73 17.21 14.68
N THR A 678 -14.57 17.82 14.72
CA THR A 678 -13.81 18.13 15.93
C THR A 678 -14.07 19.56 16.41
N GLU A 679 -14.16 20.52 15.47
CA GLU A 679 -14.36 21.94 15.76
C GLU A 679 -15.32 22.59 14.77
N GLN A 680 -15.97 23.66 15.21
CA GLN A 680 -16.79 24.54 14.39
C GLN A 680 -16.52 26.01 14.71
N SER A 681 -16.55 26.86 13.70
CA SER A 681 -16.18 28.28 13.81
C SER A 681 -17.19 29.13 14.62
N LEU A 682 -18.43 28.69 14.75
CA LEU A 682 -19.47 29.34 15.53
C LEU A 682 -20.01 28.37 16.57
N THR A 683 -20.27 28.87 17.76
CA THR A 683 -20.81 28.06 18.86
C THR A 683 -22.24 27.57 18.56
N GLY A 684 -22.53 26.32 18.92
CA GLY A 684 -23.91 25.79 18.85
C GLY A 684 -24.87 26.68 19.62
N GLY A 685 -26.09 26.86 19.09
CA GLY A 685 -27.07 27.79 19.60
C GLY A 685 -27.07 29.19 18.97
N SER A 686 -26.05 29.54 18.20
CA SER A 686 -25.98 30.81 17.45
C SER A 686 -27.09 30.89 16.40
N ILE A 687 -27.73 32.04 16.26
CA ILE A 687 -28.68 32.30 15.16
C ILE A 687 -27.87 32.62 13.91
N VAL A 688 -28.13 31.92 12.83
CA VAL A 688 -27.41 32.04 11.56
C VAL A 688 -28.36 32.30 10.40
N THR A 689 -27.86 33.03 9.40
CA THR A 689 -28.58 33.34 8.16
C THR A 689 -27.90 32.69 6.98
N ALA A 690 -28.55 32.71 5.81
CA ALA A 690 -27.95 32.18 4.55
C ALA A 690 -26.63 32.85 4.15
N ASP A 691 -26.28 34.01 4.72
CA ASP A 691 -25.04 34.73 4.44
C ASP A 691 -23.95 34.54 5.51
N THR A 692 -24.21 33.72 6.54
CA THR A 692 -23.26 33.51 7.65
C THR A 692 -22.33 32.35 7.31
N PRO A 693 -21.05 32.59 6.93
CA PRO A 693 -20.14 31.50 6.62
C PRO A 693 -19.73 30.73 7.89
N ILE A 694 -19.82 29.44 7.84
CA ILE A 694 -19.44 28.52 8.92
C ILE A 694 -18.37 27.60 8.41
N VAL A 695 -17.30 27.42 9.17
CA VAL A 695 -16.27 26.44 8.90
C VAL A 695 -16.38 25.33 9.94
N VAL A 696 -16.41 24.08 9.50
CA VAL A 696 -16.31 22.90 10.37
C VAL A 696 -15.07 22.13 10.02
N GLN A 697 -14.27 21.80 11.03
CA GLN A 697 -13.09 20.95 10.87
C GLN A 697 -13.43 19.52 11.25
N LEU A 698 -13.01 18.60 10.40
CA LEU A 698 -13.20 17.17 10.60
C LEU A 698 -11.84 16.49 10.76
N ALA A 699 -11.81 15.47 11.60
CA ALA A 699 -10.68 14.58 11.72
C ALA A 699 -11.14 13.13 11.67
N THR A 700 -10.27 12.26 11.18
CA THR A 700 -10.47 10.82 11.23
C THR A 700 -10.44 10.32 12.68
N PRO A 701 -11.00 9.14 13.00
CA PRO A 701 -10.92 8.59 14.36
C PRO A 701 -9.49 8.46 14.90
N GLU A 702 -8.51 8.23 14.00
CA GLU A 702 -7.10 8.12 14.35
C GLU A 702 -6.50 9.49 14.71
N GLU A 703 -6.80 10.53 13.93
CA GLU A 703 -6.40 11.91 14.24
C GLU A 703 -7.01 12.40 15.55
N VAL A 704 -8.27 12.06 15.83
CA VAL A 704 -8.93 12.40 17.11
C VAL A 704 -8.21 11.74 18.27
N THR A 705 -7.84 10.47 18.16
CA THR A 705 -7.11 9.73 19.20
C THR A 705 -5.73 10.34 19.45
N ASN A 706 -5.04 10.77 18.39
CA ASN A 706 -3.73 11.42 18.50
C ASN A 706 -3.84 12.81 19.16
N ILE A 707 -4.85 13.59 18.80
CA ILE A 707 -5.12 14.91 19.42
C ILE A 707 -5.44 14.75 20.91
N GLU A 708 -6.21 13.73 21.29
CA GLU A 708 -6.52 13.45 22.70
C GLU A 708 -5.26 13.02 23.47
N ALA A 709 -4.40 12.18 22.89
CA ALA A 709 -3.13 11.75 23.48
C ALA A 709 -2.15 12.92 23.67
N GLU A 710 -1.99 13.79 22.69
CA GLU A 710 -1.16 15.01 22.79
C GLU A 710 -1.70 15.99 23.85
N THR A 711 -3.02 16.05 23.99
CA THR A 711 -3.67 16.94 24.98
C THR A 711 -3.50 16.41 26.40
N GLU A 712 -3.50 15.08 26.59
CA GLU A 712 -3.21 14.43 27.88
C GLU A 712 -1.73 14.55 28.26
N GLU A 713 -0.80 14.44 27.32
CA GLU A 713 0.63 14.61 27.55
C GLU A 713 0.97 16.05 27.95
N LEU A 714 0.35 17.05 27.31
CA LEU A 714 0.47 18.47 27.67
C LEU A 714 -0.16 18.80 29.04
N ALA A 715 -1.18 18.07 29.45
CA ALA A 715 -1.83 18.27 30.76
C ALA A 715 -1.03 17.66 31.92
N THR A 716 -0.16 16.68 31.65
CA THR A 716 0.72 16.06 32.65
C THR A 716 2.03 16.81 32.89
N ASP A 717 2.41 17.71 31.97
CA ASP A 717 3.66 18.50 32.05
C ASP A 717 3.49 19.87 32.72
N LEU A 718 2.32 20.19 33.26
CA LEU A 718 2.15 21.41 34.06
C LEU A 718 2.75 21.18 35.46
N PRO A 719 3.70 22.01 35.92
CA PRO A 719 4.26 21.89 37.25
C PRO A 719 3.13 22.07 38.29
N GLN A 720 3.00 21.08 39.15
CA GLN A 720 2.16 21.20 40.36
C GLN A 720 2.86 22.17 41.30
N ASP A 721 2.30 23.36 41.46
CA ASP A 721 2.68 24.29 42.53
C ASP A 721 2.26 23.77 43.93
#